data_c37fec58c5071d0a2a5bfc4e51f82637
#
_entry.id   c37fec58c5071d0a2a5bfc4e51f82637
#
_cell.length_a   1.000
_cell.length_b   1.000
_cell.length_c   1.000
_cell.angle_alpha   90.00
_cell.angle_beta   90.00
_cell.angle_gamma   90.00
#
_symmetry.space_group_name_H-M   'P 1'
#
loop_
_entity.id
_entity.type
_entity.pdbx_description
1 polymer ?
#
loop_
_entity_poly.entity_id
_entity_poly.type
_entity_poly.pdbx_seq_one_letter_code
_entity_poly.pdbx_strand_id
1 'polypeptide(L)'
;MAAAKPKVSKAKVTVKVLTKNQAALLKAKKLSVQVRSTGKTKVKVSAAKGGNAKLFKAKTIKFKRKGKRTVGLALTSSGRSLLGKCGAQSVKVTAKYKRGKKNATAKKGKTLARDAKLCGPDEPPVEKPNPATTPNCDPIDPVACMLPFPNDYFTKPDSSTDTGLRLDFKAENMPTNAEGKSIYNGAYNRNDGFSPNNVIVTKVPGMDTPETFRENGFVSQMNIGAYDDPAQRVVLIDTTNNQRVPIWAELDMIPGTPNPHGGGLVDGTAQDRTMLIHPAQSLEYGRRYVVALRDLTVGGSPVAVNEVFKYLRDGVETANQQVEERRAQMSDVFSATDAAGIPRGSLNVAWEFTVASEKNLTERVMSMREDAFDQLGDTNLADGVIQGDAPNITIDSTFDYGTCPNSTTACGGGQSRYAFKRIRGTIEVPCYMNAPGTEYTKDPAGATTPCASGSRLNYAPGSDLPTQKMDGATPVTWDAPFTCIIPRTGENVNAMATSGLKAIIFGHGLMQSNATTEQLGYYPAALEGVACGTDWIGLSNQDLGQHLLKMIDVFSSTSDLSIFEALPDRTQQGYINTLYLARALAHEDGFASFPAFRSGGVPVFDVDQNDTGKDLGYYGVSLGGINGGATTALAPDWERATLAVPGMGFSTMLTRSTQFNQFLPTVYAAYTNPVDRAIGISMLQVLWDRGEPSAYSKSILNGGLGTPEHEVLIQESFGDHQVANIQTQTLARSIGATAKGPILADGRITDLGVLANGGDYLFTKMDQVDPYWNIPVAQSSQFNQAGGLPGENAVMMTTDTGPVVHGVDGNPVLGTKANPDWNIAPVSGNATVDNEGYDPHQPGATSPAIQQMLMPFLLGDGFHDACGDGAPDIYGQPPFPVPLSSPNPVPCPAPPIDYIRNGH
;
A
#
# COMPACT_ATOMS: atom_id res chain seq x y z
N MET A 1 -45.27 -56.57 38.52
CA MET A 1 -45.12 -56.36 37.06
C MET A 1 -45.72 -55.04 36.73
N ALA A 2 -44.90 -54.03 36.48
CA ALA A 2 -45.34 -52.70 36.11
C ALA A 2 -45.60 -52.64 34.61
N ALA A 3 -46.84 -52.39 34.21
CA ALA A 3 -47.26 -52.28 32.81
C ALA A 3 -46.54 -51.09 32.12
N ALA A 4 -45.83 -51.40 31.08
CA ALA A 4 -45.13 -50.39 30.24
C ALA A 4 -46.16 -49.40 29.62
N LYS A 5 -46.02 -48.10 29.88
CA LYS A 5 -46.81 -47.03 29.26
C LYS A 5 -46.57 -47.06 27.74
N PRO A 6 -47.65 -47.11 26.91
CA PRO A 6 -47.48 -47.15 25.47
C PRO A 6 -46.71 -45.92 24.95
N LYS A 7 -45.63 -46.16 24.19
CA LYS A 7 -44.85 -45.12 23.50
C LYS A 7 -45.78 -44.35 22.58
N VAL A 8 -46.13 -43.13 22.89
CA VAL A 8 -46.88 -42.22 22.02
C VAL A 8 -46.06 -41.94 20.77
N SER A 9 -46.49 -42.51 19.66
CA SER A 9 -45.83 -42.36 18.35
C SER A 9 -45.83 -40.86 17.96
N LYS A 10 -44.66 -40.31 17.79
CA LYS A 10 -44.51 -38.89 17.43
C LYS A 10 -45.12 -38.62 16.04
N ALA A 11 -46.17 -37.79 15.94
CA ALA A 11 -46.85 -37.51 14.70
C ALA A 11 -45.90 -37.00 13.60
N LYS A 12 -45.97 -37.58 12.40
CA LYS A 12 -45.29 -37.12 11.19
C LYS A 12 -46.31 -36.50 10.24
N VAL A 13 -46.02 -35.33 9.68
CA VAL A 13 -46.91 -34.62 8.75
C VAL A 13 -46.29 -34.58 7.36
N THR A 14 -47.12 -34.82 6.35
CA THR A 14 -46.76 -34.64 4.95
C THR A 14 -47.78 -33.74 4.27
N VAL A 15 -47.38 -33.04 3.24
CA VAL A 15 -48.23 -32.14 2.47
C VAL A 15 -48.13 -32.43 0.98
N LYS A 16 -49.26 -32.31 0.25
CA LYS A 16 -49.38 -32.44 -1.18
C LYS A 16 -50.25 -31.31 -1.71
N VAL A 17 -49.78 -30.59 -2.74
CA VAL A 17 -50.57 -29.55 -3.41
C VAL A 17 -51.51 -30.24 -4.42
N LEU A 18 -52.80 -30.04 -4.26
CA LEU A 18 -53.87 -30.67 -5.10
C LEU A 18 -54.24 -29.76 -6.29
N THR A 19 -54.11 -28.42 -6.14
CA THR A 19 -54.40 -27.50 -7.26
C THR A 19 -53.55 -27.87 -8.45
N LYS A 20 -54.18 -28.08 -9.61
CA LYS A 20 -53.53 -28.65 -10.81
C LYS A 20 -52.69 -27.59 -11.53
N ASN A 21 -53.29 -26.45 -11.84
CA ASN A 21 -52.74 -25.35 -12.64
C ASN A 21 -53.20 -23.99 -12.15
N GLN A 22 -52.77 -22.94 -12.82
CA GLN A 22 -53.08 -21.54 -12.49
C GLN A 22 -54.56 -21.23 -12.65
N ALA A 23 -55.22 -21.74 -13.73
CA ALA A 23 -56.67 -21.59 -13.95
C ALA A 23 -57.50 -22.16 -12.78
N ALA A 24 -57.15 -23.35 -12.30
CA ALA A 24 -57.83 -23.98 -11.18
C ALA A 24 -57.58 -23.17 -9.85
N LEU A 25 -56.42 -22.55 -9.67
CA LEU A 25 -56.13 -21.70 -8.54
C LEU A 25 -57.00 -20.44 -8.54
N LEU A 26 -57.05 -19.74 -9.65
CA LEU A 26 -57.76 -18.45 -9.79
C LEU A 26 -59.27 -18.63 -9.75
N LYS A 27 -59.82 -19.67 -10.44
CA LYS A 27 -61.22 -20.04 -10.38
C LYS A 27 -61.69 -20.38 -8.98
N ALA A 28 -60.91 -21.18 -8.24
CA ALA A 28 -61.26 -21.57 -6.86
C ALA A 28 -60.97 -20.51 -5.80
N LYS A 29 -60.24 -19.46 -6.17
CA LYS A 29 -59.74 -18.38 -5.26
C LYS A 29 -58.98 -18.91 -4.01
N LYS A 30 -58.49 -20.17 -4.09
CA LYS A 30 -57.82 -20.86 -2.99
C LYS A 30 -56.87 -21.94 -3.51
N LEU A 31 -55.70 -22.10 -2.81
CA LEU A 31 -54.78 -23.20 -3.05
C LEU A 31 -55.24 -24.43 -2.23
N SER A 32 -55.57 -25.50 -2.88
CA SER A 32 -55.98 -26.75 -2.24
C SER A 32 -54.76 -27.58 -1.87
N VAL A 33 -54.65 -27.88 -0.58
CA VAL A 33 -53.53 -28.63 -0.02
C VAL A 33 -54.06 -29.81 0.77
N GLN A 34 -53.59 -30.99 0.48
CA GLN A 34 -53.83 -32.18 1.32
C GLN A 34 -52.75 -32.30 2.36
N VAL A 35 -53.14 -32.38 3.60
CA VAL A 35 -52.26 -32.63 4.75
C VAL A 35 -52.58 -33.99 5.34
N ARG A 36 -51.59 -34.84 5.49
CA ARG A 36 -51.71 -36.15 6.12
C ARG A 36 -50.88 -36.16 7.40
N SER A 37 -51.50 -36.66 8.47
CA SER A 37 -50.80 -36.84 9.75
C SER A 37 -50.87 -38.31 10.20
N THR A 38 -49.79 -38.81 10.78
CA THR A 38 -49.71 -40.15 11.35
C THR A 38 -50.24 -40.24 12.80
N GLY A 39 -50.65 -39.12 13.40
CA GLY A 39 -51.14 -39.06 14.78
C GLY A 39 -51.78 -37.71 15.16
N LYS A 40 -52.17 -37.59 16.40
CA LYS A 40 -52.77 -36.35 16.97
C LYS A 40 -51.78 -35.20 16.90
N THR A 41 -52.14 -34.09 16.25
CA THR A 41 -51.31 -32.86 16.17
C THR A 41 -52.14 -31.67 15.63
N LYS A 42 -51.64 -30.44 15.94
CA LYS A 42 -52.15 -29.18 15.34
C LYS A 42 -51.19 -28.73 14.29
N VAL A 43 -51.63 -28.42 13.08
CA VAL A 43 -50.80 -28.08 11.92
C VAL A 43 -51.20 -26.72 11.42
N LYS A 44 -50.26 -25.77 11.39
CA LYS A 44 -50.44 -24.46 10.68
C LYS A 44 -49.89 -24.59 9.28
N VAL A 45 -50.78 -24.45 8.30
CA VAL A 45 -50.43 -24.55 6.89
C VAL A 45 -50.40 -23.17 6.28
N SER A 46 -49.32 -22.86 5.59
CA SER A 46 -49.13 -21.63 4.82
C SER A 46 -48.56 -21.92 3.43
N ALA A 47 -48.63 -20.96 2.52
CA ALA A 47 -48.00 -21.06 1.21
C ALA A 47 -47.40 -19.71 0.82
N ALA A 48 -46.30 -19.73 0.05
CA ALA A 48 -45.57 -18.56 -0.43
C ALA A 48 -45.12 -18.77 -1.89
N LYS A 49 -44.86 -17.68 -2.60
CA LYS A 49 -44.14 -17.64 -3.87
C LYS A 49 -42.91 -16.73 -3.62
N GLY A 50 -41.68 -17.20 -3.90
CA GLY A 50 -40.47 -16.42 -3.76
C GLY A 50 -40.28 -15.79 -2.38
N GLY A 51 -40.62 -16.48 -1.28
CA GLY A 51 -40.57 -15.93 0.08
C GLY A 51 -41.76 -15.10 0.53
N ASN A 52 -42.58 -14.55 -0.37
CA ASN A 52 -43.73 -13.71 -0.04
C ASN A 52 -44.92 -14.54 0.51
N ALA A 53 -45.03 -14.62 1.83
CA ALA A 53 -46.08 -15.37 2.54
C ALA A 53 -47.43 -14.63 2.61
N LYS A 54 -47.53 -13.35 2.26
CA LYS A 54 -48.76 -12.56 2.31
C LYS A 54 -49.76 -12.88 1.17
N LEU A 55 -49.38 -13.70 0.23
CA LEU A 55 -50.20 -14.06 -0.93
C LEU A 55 -51.34 -15.02 -0.60
N PHE A 56 -51.23 -15.77 0.49
CA PHE A 56 -52.22 -16.73 0.94
C PHE A 56 -52.54 -16.54 2.44
N LYS A 57 -53.82 -16.66 2.79
CA LYS A 57 -54.23 -16.73 4.21
C LYS A 57 -53.85 -18.08 4.81
N ALA A 58 -53.02 -18.10 5.84
CA ALA A 58 -52.62 -19.33 6.52
C ALA A 58 -53.81 -19.94 7.29
N LYS A 59 -53.86 -21.26 7.36
CA LYS A 59 -54.93 -21.99 8.03
C LYS A 59 -54.37 -23.04 9.01
N THR A 60 -54.99 -23.14 10.18
CA THR A 60 -54.65 -24.13 11.17
C THR A 60 -55.69 -25.25 11.19
N ILE A 61 -55.22 -26.53 11.15
CA ILE A 61 -56.07 -27.73 11.25
C ILE A 61 -55.61 -28.60 12.43
N LYS A 62 -56.56 -29.27 13.06
CA LYS A 62 -56.33 -30.18 14.19
C LYS A 62 -56.57 -31.60 13.73
N PHE A 63 -55.63 -32.50 13.97
CA PHE A 63 -55.77 -33.96 13.82
C PHE A 63 -55.96 -34.58 15.19
N LYS A 64 -57.12 -35.22 15.47
CA LYS A 64 -57.41 -35.98 16.70
C LYS A 64 -56.75 -37.33 16.69
N ARG A 65 -56.56 -37.93 15.47
CA ARG A 65 -55.93 -39.24 15.21
C ARG A 65 -55.27 -39.25 13.84
N LYS A 66 -54.60 -40.34 13.44
CA LYS A 66 -54.06 -40.55 12.09
C LYS A 66 -55.16 -40.26 11.02
N GLY A 67 -54.80 -39.54 9.99
CA GLY A 67 -55.75 -39.21 8.91
C GLY A 67 -55.21 -38.21 7.91
N LYS A 68 -56.03 -37.92 6.90
CA LYS A 68 -55.76 -36.87 5.89
C LYS A 68 -56.89 -35.85 5.90
N ARG A 69 -56.53 -34.55 5.66
CA ARG A 69 -57.48 -33.44 5.49
C ARG A 69 -57.04 -32.56 4.33
N THR A 70 -58.00 -32.14 3.54
CA THR A 70 -57.76 -31.09 2.52
C THR A 70 -58.08 -29.73 3.14
N VAL A 71 -57.19 -28.77 2.89
CA VAL A 71 -57.32 -27.40 3.36
C VAL A 71 -57.17 -26.46 2.16
N GLY A 72 -58.11 -25.53 2.01
CA GLY A 72 -57.97 -24.42 1.04
C GLY A 72 -57.34 -23.23 1.72
N LEU A 73 -56.23 -22.77 1.19
CA LEU A 73 -55.57 -21.52 1.57
C LEU A 73 -56.06 -20.41 0.67
N ALA A 74 -56.91 -19.52 1.21
CA ALA A 74 -57.54 -18.43 0.45
C ALA A 74 -56.45 -17.47 -0.09
N LEU A 75 -56.60 -17.08 -1.36
CA LEU A 75 -55.83 -16.02 -1.96
C LEU A 75 -56.20 -14.66 -1.39
N THR A 76 -55.21 -13.84 -1.11
CA THR A 76 -55.38 -12.39 -0.85
C THR A 76 -55.57 -11.62 -2.16
N SER A 77 -55.94 -10.31 -2.05
CA SER A 77 -56.01 -9.45 -3.25
C SER A 77 -54.63 -9.37 -3.95
N SER A 78 -53.57 -9.14 -3.20
CA SER A 78 -52.20 -9.17 -3.71
C SER A 78 -51.80 -10.52 -4.30
N GLY A 79 -52.24 -11.64 -3.64
CA GLY A 79 -52.04 -12.99 -4.21
C GLY A 79 -52.75 -13.21 -5.52
N ARG A 80 -53.96 -12.67 -5.70
CA ARG A 80 -54.69 -12.74 -6.99
C ARG A 80 -54.00 -11.95 -8.07
N SER A 81 -53.55 -10.76 -7.80
CA SER A 81 -52.82 -9.91 -8.75
C SER A 81 -51.51 -10.58 -9.19
N LEU A 82 -50.68 -11.02 -8.24
CA LEU A 82 -49.36 -11.57 -8.55
C LEU A 82 -49.44 -12.96 -9.21
N LEU A 83 -50.35 -13.83 -8.79
CA LEU A 83 -50.51 -15.18 -9.33
C LEU A 83 -51.49 -15.25 -10.54
N GLY A 84 -52.11 -14.11 -10.86
CA GLY A 84 -52.91 -13.91 -12.05
C GLY A 84 -52.11 -13.46 -13.27
N LYS A 85 -50.82 -13.10 -13.09
CA LYS A 85 -49.94 -12.74 -14.21
C LYS A 85 -49.67 -13.95 -15.10
N CYS A 86 -49.41 -13.67 -16.37
CA CYS A 86 -48.98 -14.68 -17.32
C CYS A 86 -47.76 -15.47 -16.84
N GLY A 87 -47.70 -16.75 -17.13
CA GLY A 87 -46.58 -17.61 -16.82
C GLY A 87 -46.86 -18.71 -15.78
N ALA A 88 -46.08 -19.75 -15.78
CA ALA A 88 -46.15 -20.80 -14.77
C ALA A 88 -45.80 -20.25 -13.38
N GLN A 89 -46.60 -20.64 -12.35
CA GLN A 89 -46.46 -20.08 -11.01
C GLN A 89 -45.98 -21.12 -10.00
N SER A 90 -44.78 -20.97 -9.50
CA SER A 90 -44.25 -21.86 -8.44
C SER A 90 -44.73 -21.43 -7.05
N VAL A 91 -45.31 -22.37 -6.31
CA VAL A 91 -45.77 -22.15 -4.95
C VAL A 91 -45.14 -23.16 -3.99
N LYS A 92 -44.70 -22.71 -2.85
CA LYS A 92 -44.11 -23.53 -1.79
C LYS A 92 -45.05 -23.57 -0.59
N VAL A 93 -45.54 -24.76 -0.25
CA VAL A 93 -46.42 -24.99 0.91
C VAL A 93 -45.57 -25.43 2.10
N THR A 94 -45.82 -24.82 3.26
CA THR A 94 -45.15 -25.11 4.52
C THR A 94 -46.19 -25.47 5.58
N ALA A 95 -46.04 -26.61 6.22
CA ALA A 95 -46.84 -27.08 7.33
C ALA A 95 -45.97 -27.14 8.61
N LYS A 96 -46.22 -26.24 9.56
CA LYS A 96 -45.58 -26.21 10.85
C LYS A 96 -46.40 -26.96 11.86
N TYR A 97 -45.82 -27.90 12.63
CA TYR A 97 -46.50 -28.70 13.62
C TYR A 97 -45.56 -29.08 14.77
N LYS A 98 -46.15 -29.64 15.86
CA LYS A 98 -45.32 -30.20 16.97
C LYS A 98 -45.16 -31.70 16.78
N ARG A 99 -43.91 -32.18 16.84
CA ARG A 99 -43.55 -33.59 16.90
C ARG A 99 -43.03 -33.92 18.31
N GLY A 100 -43.98 -34.28 19.19
CA GLY A 100 -43.73 -34.27 20.63
C GLY A 100 -43.56 -32.82 21.14
N LYS A 101 -42.51 -32.55 21.92
CA LYS A 101 -42.20 -31.20 22.42
C LYS A 101 -41.49 -30.31 21.39
N LYS A 102 -40.91 -30.85 20.29
CA LYS A 102 -40.13 -30.11 19.27
C LYS A 102 -41.02 -29.59 18.16
N ASN A 103 -40.66 -28.40 17.62
CA ASN A 103 -41.26 -27.86 16.38
C ASN A 103 -40.73 -28.64 15.18
N ALA A 104 -41.61 -28.93 14.25
CA ALA A 104 -41.27 -29.62 12.98
C ALA A 104 -41.98 -28.96 11.79
N THR A 105 -41.41 -29.11 10.62
CA THR A 105 -41.90 -28.52 9.40
C THR A 105 -41.93 -29.56 8.27
N ALA A 106 -43.02 -29.59 7.51
CA ALA A 106 -43.08 -30.31 6.24
C ALA A 106 -43.29 -29.31 5.10
N LYS A 107 -42.47 -29.40 4.05
CA LYS A 107 -42.50 -28.49 2.90
C LYS A 107 -42.78 -29.28 1.62
N LYS A 108 -43.48 -28.66 0.65
CA LYS A 108 -43.64 -29.18 -0.71
C LYS A 108 -43.84 -28.01 -1.68
N GLY A 109 -42.99 -27.94 -2.67
CA GLY A 109 -43.13 -27.04 -3.81
C GLY A 109 -43.98 -27.68 -4.90
N LYS A 110 -44.62 -26.86 -5.68
CA LYS A 110 -45.28 -27.25 -6.96
C LYS A 110 -45.33 -26.06 -7.88
N THR A 111 -44.97 -26.28 -9.15
CA THR A 111 -45.20 -25.32 -10.23
C THR A 111 -46.61 -25.59 -10.78
N LEU A 112 -47.42 -24.54 -10.79
CA LEU A 112 -48.74 -24.55 -11.40
C LEU A 112 -48.56 -24.14 -12.85
N ALA A 113 -49.01 -25.05 -13.79
CA ALA A 113 -48.90 -24.79 -15.22
C ALA A 113 -49.59 -23.45 -15.57
N ARG A 114 -49.08 -22.78 -16.59
CA ARG A 114 -49.61 -21.57 -17.18
C ARG A 114 -51.10 -21.74 -17.53
N ASP A 115 -51.87 -20.66 -17.41
CA ASP A 115 -53.22 -20.54 -17.92
C ASP A 115 -53.19 -19.75 -19.23
N ALA A 116 -53.36 -20.43 -20.36
CA ALA A 116 -53.31 -19.83 -21.69
C ALA A 116 -54.38 -18.73 -21.93
N LYS A 117 -55.46 -18.70 -21.12
CA LYS A 117 -56.44 -17.64 -21.18
C LYS A 117 -56.03 -16.33 -20.53
N LEU A 118 -55.02 -16.37 -19.69
CA LEU A 118 -54.42 -15.17 -19.03
C LEU A 118 -53.27 -14.58 -19.83
N CYS A 119 -52.79 -15.33 -20.78
CA CYS A 119 -51.71 -14.96 -21.65
C CYS A 119 -52.22 -15.07 -23.05
N GLY A 120 -52.06 -14.18 -23.90
CA GLY A 120 -52.23 -14.35 -25.35
C GLY A 120 -51.52 -15.63 -25.86
N PRO A 121 -51.54 -15.93 -27.15
CA PRO A 121 -50.74 -17.01 -27.73
C PRO A 121 -49.29 -16.90 -27.19
N ASP A 122 -48.60 -18.03 -27.02
CA ASP A 122 -47.26 -18.06 -26.46
C ASP A 122 -46.40 -16.98 -27.10
N GLU A 123 -46.09 -15.90 -26.34
CA GLU A 123 -44.97 -15.08 -26.72
C GLU A 123 -43.72 -15.99 -26.71
N PRO A 124 -42.93 -15.98 -27.78
CA PRO A 124 -41.68 -16.70 -27.78
C PRO A 124 -40.94 -16.34 -26.48
N PRO A 125 -40.19 -17.26 -25.85
CA PRO A 125 -39.41 -16.92 -24.67
C PRO A 125 -38.58 -15.70 -25.03
N VAL A 126 -38.68 -14.62 -24.22
CA VAL A 126 -37.84 -13.45 -24.42
C VAL A 126 -36.41 -14.00 -24.39
N GLU A 127 -35.75 -13.87 -25.51
CA GLU A 127 -34.35 -14.31 -25.65
C GLU A 127 -33.54 -13.49 -24.67
N LYS A 128 -32.83 -14.15 -23.75
CA LYS A 128 -32.01 -13.47 -22.81
C LYS A 128 -30.85 -12.85 -23.57
N PRO A 129 -30.45 -11.61 -23.23
CA PRO A 129 -29.22 -11.04 -23.77
C PRO A 129 -28.06 -12.02 -23.60
N ASN A 130 -27.21 -12.11 -24.61
CA ASN A 130 -26.03 -12.95 -24.58
C ASN A 130 -24.81 -12.09 -25.01
N PRO A 131 -24.36 -11.17 -24.14
CA PRO A 131 -23.21 -10.34 -24.46
C PRO A 131 -21.97 -11.19 -24.67
N ALA A 132 -21.07 -10.76 -25.57
CA ALA A 132 -19.79 -11.38 -25.76
C ALA A 132 -18.90 -11.10 -24.55
N THR A 133 -18.17 -12.12 -24.10
CA THR A 133 -17.19 -12.01 -23.01
C THR A 133 -15.91 -12.73 -23.39
N THR A 134 -14.80 -12.31 -22.81
CA THR A 134 -13.51 -12.98 -22.95
C THR A 134 -13.33 -13.93 -21.78
N PRO A 135 -13.01 -15.21 -22.01
CA PRO A 135 -12.74 -16.14 -20.91
C PRO A 135 -11.64 -15.63 -19.97
N ASN A 136 -11.82 -15.87 -18.68
CA ASN A 136 -10.90 -15.46 -17.61
C ASN A 136 -10.71 -13.94 -17.42
N CYS A 137 -11.39 -13.09 -18.18
CA CYS A 137 -11.37 -11.62 -18.01
C CYS A 137 -12.66 -11.16 -17.34
N ASP A 138 -12.61 -10.14 -16.47
CA ASP A 138 -13.83 -9.64 -15.83
C ASP A 138 -14.76 -9.01 -16.89
N PRO A 139 -15.99 -9.53 -17.07
CA PRO A 139 -16.87 -9.05 -18.10
C PRO A 139 -17.43 -7.64 -17.88
N ILE A 140 -17.20 -7.03 -16.71
CA ILE A 140 -17.65 -5.66 -16.42
C ILE A 140 -16.81 -4.59 -17.10
N ASP A 141 -15.58 -4.89 -17.48
CA ASP A 141 -14.71 -3.99 -18.24
C ASP A 141 -14.06 -4.75 -19.42
N PRO A 142 -14.47 -4.47 -20.66
CA PRO A 142 -13.97 -5.18 -21.84
C PRO A 142 -12.70 -4.55 -22.43
N VAL A 143 -12.18 -3.44 -21.86
CA VAL A 143 -11.08 -2.68 -22.46
C VAL A 143 -9.78 -3.46 -22.40
N ALA A 144 -9.49 -4.05 -21.23
CA ALA A 144 -8.35 -4.93 -21.04
C ALA A 144 -8.69 -6.02 -20.02
N CYS A 145 -8.08 -7.19 -20.17
CA CYS A 145 -8.46 -8.38 -19.43
C CYS A 145 -8.40 -8.20 -17.91
N MET A 146 -7.43 -7.44 -17.41
CA MET A 146 -7.26 -7.21 -15.98
C MET A 146 -7.93 -5.93 -15.46
N LEU A 147 -8.65 -5.19 -16.28
CA LEU A 147 -9.44 -4.06 -15.79
C LEU A 147 -10.81 -4.50 -15.27
N PRO A 148 -11.32 -3.77 -14.25
CA PRO A 148 -10.61 -2.81 -13.40
C PRO A 148 -9.67 -3.54 -12.44
N PHE A 149 -8.58 -2.90 -12.03
CA PHE A 149 -7.56 -3.48 -11.16
C PHE A 149 -7.32 -2.57 -9.92
N PRO A 150 -7.11 -3.10 -8.70
CA PRO A 150 -7.22 -4.51 -8.27
C PRO A 150 -8.67 -5.00 -8.24
N ASN A 151 -8.92 -6.32 -8.31
CA ASN A 151 -10.26 -6.86 -8.42
C ASN A 151 -10.34 -8.33 -7.95
N ASP A 152 -11.26 -8.63 -7.04
CA ASP A 152 -11.47 -9.99 -6.50
C ASP A 152 -11.98 -11.01 -7.52
N TYR A 153 -12.35 -10.58 -8.73
CA TYR A 153 -12.57 -11.50 -9.85
C TYR A 153 -11.33 -12.38 -10.12
N PHE A 154 -10.15 -11.88 -9.84
CA PHE A 154 -8.86 -12.56 -10.02
C PHE A 154 -8.38 -13.26 -8.76
N THR A 155 -9.28 -13.67 -7.89
CA THR A 155 -9.01 -14.45 -6.68
C THR A 155 -9.71 -15.80 -6.72
N LYS A 156 -9.28 -16.70 -5.85
CA LYS A 156 -9.97 -17.94 -5.55
C LYS A 156 -10.11 -18.13 -4.05
N PRO A 157 -11.15 -18.86 -3.59
CA PRO A 157 -11.28 -19.22 -2.18
C PRO A 157 -10.10 -20.08 -1.73
N ASP A 158 -9.50 -19.72 -0.59
CA ASP A 158 -8.44 -20.49 0.06
C ASP A 158 -8.56 -20.37 1.58
N SER A 159 -9.06 -21.41 2.21
CA SER A 159 -9.27 -21.42 3.66
C SER A 159 -7.99 -21.53 4.49
N SER A 160 -6.82 -21.64 3.86
CA SER A 160 -5.53 -21.65 4.54
C SER A 160 -4.99 -20.23 4.80
N THR A 161 -5.60 -19.20 4.21
CA THR A 161 -5.23 -17.82 4.36
C THR A 161 -6.17 -17.07 5.31
N ASP A 162 -5.70 -15.99 5.89
CA ASP A 162 -6.48 -15.19 6.85
C ASP A 162 -7.61 -14.38 6.17
N THR A 163 -7.44 -14.01 4.90
CA THR A 163 -8.52 -13.39 4.11
C THR A 163 -9.56 -14.39 3.60
N GLY A 164 -9.24 -15.69 3.61
CA GLY A 164 -10.03 -16.74 2.97
C GLY A 164 -9.93 -16.75 1.43
N LEU A 165 -9.02 -15.95 0.86
CA LEU A 165 -8.79 -15.80 -0.57
C LEU A 165 -7.32 -16.03 -0.90
N ARG A 166 -7.05 -16.26 -2.18
CA ARG A 166 -5.69 -16.24 -2.76
C ARG A 166 -5.78 -15.67 -4.16
N LEU A 167 -4.82 -14.86 -4.56
CA LEU A 167 -4.74 -14.37 -5.94
C LEU A 167 -4.63 -15.55 -6.90
N ASP A 168 -5.32 -15.48 -8.04
CA ASP A 168 -5.40 -16.55 -9.04
C ASP A 168 -5.27 -15.97 -10.46
N PHE A 169 -4.24 -15.18 -10.68
CA PHE A 169 -3.90 -14.69 -12.01
C PHE A 169 -3.54 -15.86 -12.92
N LYS A 170 -4.11 -15.87 -14.12
CA LYS A 170 -3.72 -16.82 -15.17
C LYS A 170 -2.65 -16.16 -16.05
N ALA A 171 -1.77 -16.94 -16.65
CA ALA A 171 -0.71 -16.39 -17.50
C ALA A 171 -1.28 -15.59 -18.68
N GLU A 172 -2.43 -16.01 -19.21
CA GLU A 172 -3.14 -15.32 -20.29
C GLU A 172 -3.80 -13.99 -19.88
N ASN A 173 -3.98 -13.74 -18.58
CA ASN A 173 -4.51 -12.47 -18.09
C ASN A 173 -3.42 -11.39 -17.98
N MET A 174 -2.18 -11.83 -17.73
CA MET A 174 -1.07 -10.96 -17.38
C MET A 174 -0.68 -10.02 -18.50
N PRO A 175 -0.28 -8.77 -18.19
CA PRO A 175 0.29 -7.87 -19.18
C PRO A 175 1.45 -8.54 -19.94
N THR A 176 1.53 -8.26 -21.23
CA THR A 176 2.54 -8.88 -22.11
C THR A 176 3.52 -7.83 -22.62
N ASN A 177 4.80 -8.22 -22.73
CA ASN A 177 5.79 -7.37 -23.36
C ASN A 177 5.70 -7.41 -24.90
N ALA A 178 6.51 -6.61 -25.59
CA ALA A 178 6.53 -6.50 -27.05
C ALA A 178 6.85 -7.81 -27.78
N GLU A 179 7.43 -8.79 -27.09
CA GLU A 179 7.66 -10.16 -27.62
C GLU A 179 6.49 -11.10 -27.34
N GLY A 180 5.42 -10.62 -26.70
CA GLY A 180 4.27 -11.45 -26.33
C GLY A 180 4.51 -12.32 -25.09
N LYS A 181 5.56 -12.04 -24.31
CA LYS A 181 5.82 -12.74 -23.07
C LYS A 181 5.02 -12.12 -21.93
N SER A 182 4.17 -12.92 -21.28
CA SER A 182 3.40 -12.50 -20.12
C SER A 182 4.29 -12.35 -18.89
N ILE A 183 3.96 -11.40 -18.00
CA ILE A 183 4.57 -11.31 -16.68
C ILE A 183 4.28 -12.62 -15.91
N TYR A 184 5.28 -13.14 -15.22
CA TYR A 184 5.13 -14.36 -14.43
C TYR A 184 4.18 -14.16 -13.24
N ASN A 185 3.14 -14.97 -13.17
CA ASN A 185 2.07 -14.84 -12.18
C ASN A 185 2.34 -15.55 -10.84
N GLY A 186 3.34 -16.44 -10.77
CA GLY A 186 3.55 -17.31 -9.61
C GLY A 186 3.87 -16.56 -8.32
N ALA A 187 4.68 -15.48 -8.41
CA ALA A 187 5.01 -14.63 -7.27
C ALA A 187 3.77 -13.93 -6.69
N TYR A 188 2.91 -13.42 -7.57
CA TYR A 188 1.65 -12.76 -7.20
C TYR A 188 0.68 -13.74 -6.55
N ASN A 189 0.54 -14.95 -7.11
CA ASN A 189 -0.41 -15.97 -6.66
C ASN A 189 -0.06 -16.59 -5.30
N ARG A 190 1.03 -16.17 -4.65
CA ARG A 190 1.32 -16.47 -3.24
C ARG A 190 0.60 -15.56 -2.26
N ASN A 191 0.00 -14.46 -2.74
CA ASN A 191 -0.63 -13.49 -1.88
C ASN A 191 -2.11 -13.82 -1.64
N ASP A 192 -2.58 -13.48 -0.46
CA ASP A 192 -3.97 -13.69 -0.04
C ASP A 192 -4.87 -12.46 -0.26
N GLY A 193 -4.33 -11.45 -0.95
CA GLY A 193 -5.02 -10.23 -1.32
C GLY A 193 -4.10 -9.28 -2.07
N PHE A 194 -4.61 -8.08 -2.34
CA PHE A 194 -3.91 -7.01 -3.02
C PHE A 194 -3.17 -6.09 -2.06
N SER A 195 -2.35 -5.20 -2.59
CA SER A 195 -1.61 -4.22 -1.79
C SER A 195 -2.54 -3.25 -1.04
N PRO A 196 -2.20 -2.86 0.19
CA PRO A 196 -2.88 -1.76 0.90
C PRO A 196 -2.65 -0.39 0.25
N ASN A 197 -1.67 -0.26 -0.64
CA ASN A 197 -1.34 0.96 -1.38
C ASN A 197 -1.41 0.77 -2.90
N ASN A 198 -2.18 -0.20 -3.39
CA ASN A 198 -2.36 -0.36 -4.82
C ASN A 198 -2.89 0.93 -5.47
N VAL A 199 -2.26 1.32 -6.56
CA VAL A 199 -2.89 2.22 -7.52
C VAL A 199 -4.06 1.49 -8.16
N ILE A 200 -5.25 2.01 -8.02
CA ILE A 200 -6.46 1.45 -8.62
C ILE A 200 -6.56 1.98 -10.05
N VAL A 201 -6.56 1.07 -11.02
CA VAL A 201 -6.52 1.38 -12.46
C VAL A 201 -7.85 1.03 -13.10
N THR A 202 -8.43 1.98 -13.82
CA THR A 202 -9.63 1.76 -14.63
C THR A 202 -9.61 2.63 -15.87
N LYS A 203 -10.38 2.29 -16.88
CA LYS A 203 -10.54 3.08 -18.09
C LYS A 203 -12.00 3.34 -18.38
N VAL A 204 -12.40 4.60 -18.28
CA VAL A 204 -13.78 5.03 -18.58
C VAL A 204 -13.77 5.74 -19.93
N PRO A 205 -14.61 5.31 -20.90
CA PRO A 205 -14.64 5.93 -22.22
C PRO A 205 -14.86 7.44 -22.18
N GLY A 206 -13.97 8.20 -22.82
CA GLY A 206 -13.99 9.66 -22.87
C GLY A 206 -13.50 10.36 -21.61
N MET A 207 -13.09 9.64 -20.56
CA MET A 207 -12.52 10.17 -19.34
C MET A 207 -10.99 10.16 -19.42
N ASP A 208 -10.43 10.78 -20.43
CA ASP A 208 -9.03 10.67 -20.83
C ASP A 208 -8.36 12.03 -21.08
N THR A 209 -9.03 13.12 -20.70
CA THR A 209 -8.48 14.47 -20.77
C THR A 209 -8.56 15.21 -19.43
N PRO A 210 -7.66 16.19 -19.17
CA PRO A 210 -7.73 17.06 -18.00
C PRO A 210 -9.08 17.76 -17.86
N GLU A 211 -9.71 18.16 -18.98
CA GLU A 211 -11.01 18.83 -19.00
C GLU A 211 -12.12 17.93 -18.43
N THR A 212 -12.12 16.65 -18.80
CA THR A 212 -13.12 15.70 -18.28
C THR A 212 -12.92 15.42 -16.79
N PHE A 213 -11.69 15.44 -16.30
CA PHE A 213 -11.39 15.34 -14.87
C PHE A 213 -11.92 16.56 -14.10
N ARG A 214 -11.65 17.78 -14.59
CA ARG A 214 -12.20 19.03 -14.01
C ARG A 214 -13.72 19.06 -14.03
N GLU A 215 -14.34 18.68 -15.15
CA GLU A 215 -15.80 18.60 -15.29
C GLU A 215 -16.44 17.69 -14.21
N ASN A 216 -15.76 16.61 -13.86
CA ASN A 216 -16.26 15.65 -12.88
C ASN A 216 -15.86 15.98 -11.44
N GLY A 217 -15.02 16.98 -11.21
CA GLY A 217 -14.62 17.42 -9.88
C GLY A 217 -13.86 16.34 -9.12
N PHE A 218 -12.98 15.58 -9.81
CA PHE A 218 -12.19 14.56 -9.15
C PHE A 218 -11.20 15.16 -8.17
N VAL A 219 -10.95 14.42 -7.10
CA VAL A 219 -10.06 14.84 -6.02
C VAL A 219 -8.61 14.80 -6.49
N SER A 220 -7.90 15.91 -6.35
CA SER A 220 -6.47 16.04 -6.64
C SER A 220 -5.62 15.67 -5.42
N GLN A 221 -4.39 15.20 -5.64
CA GLN A 221 -3.39 15.03 -4.58
C GLN A 221 -3.11 16.32 -3.78
N MET A 222 -3.36 17.49 -4.38
CA MET A 222 -3.16 18.79 -3.74
C MET A 222 -4.39 19.27 -2.95
N ASN A 223 -5.51 18.56 -3.03
CA ASN A 223 -6.74 18.89 -2.28
C ASN A 223 -7.53 17.63 -1.93
N ILE A 224 -6.93 16.77 -1.13
CA ILE A 224 -7.57 15.51 -0.72
C ILE A 224 -8.84 15.78 0.09
N GLY A 225 -8.91 16.90 0.83
CA GLY A 225 -10.09 17.32 1.59
C GLY A 225 -11.36 17.49 0.76
N ALA A 226 -11.26 17.72 -0.54
CA ALA A 226 -12.40 17.73 -1.44
C ALA A 226 -13.15 16.37 -1.48
N TYR A 227 -12.55 15.31 -0.98
CA TYR A 227 -13.19 14.00 -0.85
C TYR A 227 -14.32 13.97 0.19
N ASP A 228 -14.36 14.93 1.10
CA ASP A 228 -15.44 15.03 2.11
C ASP A 228 -16.79 15.40 1.48
N ASP A 229 -16.80 15.94 0.26
CA ASP A 229 -18.04 16.18 -0.46
C ASP A 229 -18.78 14.85 -0.71
N PRO A 230 -20.00 14.67 -0.18
CA PRO A 230 -20.78 13.46 -0.41
C PRO A 230 -21.16 13.25 -1.90
N ALA A 231 -21.03 14.27 -2.73
CA ALA A 231 -21.30 14.18 -4.17
C ALA A 231 -20.11 13.66 -5.00
N GLN A 232 -18.98 13.35 -4.38
CA GLN A 232 -17.82 12.81 -5.09
C GLN A 232 -18.19 11.64 -6.00
N ARG A 233 -17.66 11.70 -7.22
CA ARG A 233 -18.01 10.75 -8.29
C ARG A 233 -17.17 9.48 -8.27
N VAL A 234 -16.01 9.51 -7.65
CA VAL A 234 -15.18 8.34 -7.34
C VAL A 234 -15.22 8.10 -5.85
N VAL A 235 -15.60 6.91 -5.44
CA VAL A 235 -15.75 6.56 -4.02
C VAL A 235 -15.10 5.21 -3.75
N LEU A 236 -14.29 5.15 -2.71
CA LEU A 236 -13.76 3.92 -2.12
C LEU A 236 -14.49 3.67 -0.80
N ILE A 237 -15.01 2.46 -0.62
CA ILE A 237 -15.83 2.09 0.55
C ILE A 237 -15.17 0.92 1.27
N ASP A 238 -14.90 1.06 2.57
CA ASP A 238 -14.57 -0.06 3.45
C ASP A 238 -15.86 -0.83 3.77
N THR A 239 -15.97 -2.07 3.32
CA THR A 239 -17.19 -2.88 3.51
C THR A 239 -17.40 -3.35 4.95
N THR A 240 -16.40 -3.21 5.81
CA THR A 240 -16.48 -3.61 7.24
C THR A 240 -17.39 -2.66 8.02
N ASN A 241 -17.31 -1.37 7.72
CA ASN A 241 -18.03 -0.29 8.41
C ASN A 241 -18.93 0.53 7.48
N ASN A 242 -18.88 0.30 6.16
CA ASN A 242 -19.54 1.04 5.09
C ASN A 242 -19.14 2.53 5.04
N GLN A 243 -17.95 2.86 5.52
CA GLN A 243 -17.42 4.22 5.46
C GLN A 243 -16.64 4.44 4.18
N ARG A 244 -16.67 5.69 3.72
CA ARG A 244 -15.84 6.14 2.61
C ARG A 244 -14.39 6.27 3.09
N VAL A 245 -13.44 5.81 2.27
CA VAL A 245 -12.02 5.92 2.52
C VAL A 245 -11.44 7.00 1.62
N PRO A 246 -10.68 7.96 2.15
CA PRO A 246 -10.11 9.06 1.37
C PRO A 246 -9.22 8.57 0.24
N ILE A 247 -9.45 9.14 -0.93
CA ILE A 247 -8.69 8.89 -2.15
C ILE A 247 -8.37 10.20 -2.88
N TRP A 248 -7.45 10.13 -3.80
CA TRP A 248 -7.28 11.10 -4.86
C TRP A 248 -7.15 10.39 -6.20
N ALA A 249 -7.39 11.10 -7.29
CA ALA A 249 -7.41 10.52 -8.63
C ALA A 249 -6.66 11.41 -9.62
N GLU A 250 -6.03 10.77 -10.60
CA GLU A 250 -5.32 11.43 -11.68
C GLU A 250 -5.47 10.66 -12.99
N LEU A 251 -5.08 11.29 -14.09
CA LEU A 251 -4.88 10.62 -15.36
C LEU A 251 -3.45 10.10 -15.43
N ASP A 252 -3.28 8.91 -16.01
CA ASP A 252 -1.97 8.49 -16.46
C ASP A 252 -1.50 9.41 -17.61
N MET A 253 -0.66 10.37 -17.26
CA MET A 253 -0.16 11.37 -18.20
C MET A 253 1.01 10.89 -19.07
N ILE A 254 1.44 9.62 -18.89
CA ILE A 254 2.54 9.02 -19.64
C ILE A 254 2.07 7.86 -20.55
N PRO A 255 1.09 8.03 -21.41
CA PRO A 255 0.70 6.94 -22.31
C PRO A 255 1.62 6.82 -23.53
N GLY A 256 2.57 7.73 -23.73
CA GLY A 256 3.37 7.85 -24.94
C GLY A 256 4.43 6.76 -25.13
N THR A 257 5.00 6.70 -26.31
CA THR A 257 6.17 5.87 -26.63
C THR A 257 7.45 6.64 -26.37
N PRO A 258 8.57 5.95 -26.04
CA PRO A 258 9.87 6.61 -25.92
C PRO A 258 10.22 7.40 -27.17
N ASN A 259 10.68 8.63 -27.00
CA ASN A 259 11.21 9.41 -28.11
C ASN A 259 12.53 8.79 -28.59
N PRO A 260 12.60 8.24 -29.82
CA PRO A 260 13.81 7.58 -30.32
C PRO A 260 15.00 8.54 -30.47
N HIS A 261 14.77 9.85 -30.33
CA HIS A 261 15.80 10.89 -30.47
C HIS A 261 16.28 11.46 -29.13
N GLY A 262 15.83 10.86 -27.98
CA GLY A 262 16.16 11.34 -26.64
C GLY A 262 15.27 12.52 -26.22
N GLY A 263 15.16 12.74 -24.90
CA GLY A 263 14.42 13.88 -24.35
C GLY A 263 12.97 13.59 -23.97
N GLY A 264 12.63 12.37 -23.53
CA GLY A 264 11.35 12.04 -22.95
C GLY A 264 10.41 11.22 -23.84
N LEU A 265 9.15 11.16 -23.47
CA LEU A 265 8.12 10.40 -24.16
C LEU A 265 7.41 11.28 -25.17
N VAL A 266 7.08 10.72 -26.32
CA VAL A 266 6.15 11.36 -27.25
C VAL A 266 4.74 11.18 -26.69
N ASP A 267 3.99 12.24 -26.56
CA ASP A 267 2.58 12.17 -26.12
C ASP A 267 1.82 11.12 -26.92
N GLY A 268 1.30 10.14 -26.20
CA GLY A 268 0.30 9.22 -26.73
C GLY A 268 -1.00 9.96 -27.03
N THR A 269 -1.90 9.32 -27.75
CA THR A 269 -3.23 9.88 -27.94
C THR A 269 -3.97 9.92 -26.60
N ALA A 270 -4.76 10.96 -26.35
CA ALA A 270 -5.55 11.10 -25.13
C ALA A 270 -6.38 9.84 -24.84
N GLN A 271 -6.85 9.13 -25.88
CA GLN A 271 -7.68 7.93 -25.79
C GLN A 271 -6.98 6.74 -25.10
N ASP A 272 -5.66 6.79 -24.97
CA ASP A 272 -4.89 5.71 -24.32
C ASP A 272 -4.70 5.92 -22.82
N ARG A 273 -5.09 7.08 -22.28
CA ARG A 273 -4.92 7.40 -20.86
C ARG A 273 -5.89 6.61 -19.98
N THR A 274 -5.38 6.10 -18.88
CA THR A 274 -6.15 5.44 -17.82
C THR A 274 -6.40 6.40 -16.67
N MET A 275 -7.47 6.12 -15.91
CA MET A 275 -7.70 6.76 -14.62
C MET A 275 -6.94 5.98 -13.55
N LEU A 276 -6.15 6.69 -12.76
CA LEU A 276 -5.43 6.19 -11.60
C LEU A 276 -6.11 6.75 -10.35
N ILE A 277 -6.48 5.86 -9.41
CA ILE A 277 -7.09 6.23 -8.14
C ILE A 277 -6.19 5.72 -7.04
N HIS A 278 -5.84 6.59 -6.11
CA HIS A 278 -4.88 6.31 -5.06
C HIS A 278 -5.55 6.42 -3.69
N PRO A 279 -5.40 5.44 -2.80
CA PRO A 279 -5.69 5.65 -1.39
C PRO A 279 -4.81 6.77 -0.82
N ALA A 280 -5.41 7.69 -0.05
CA ALA A 280 -4.66 8.80 0.56
C ALA A 280 -3.81 8.36 1.75
N GLN A 281 -4.05 7.17 2.27
CA GLN A 281 -3.32 6.48 3.33
C GLN A 281 -3.41 4.98 3.11
N SER A 282 -2.55 4.20 3.77
CA SER A 282 -2.58 2.75 3.70
C SER A 282 -3.95 2.20 4.12
N LEU A 283 -4.52 1.34 3.28
CA LEU A 283 -5.75 0.62 3.58
C LEU A 283 -5.53 -0.38 4.72
N GLU A 284 -6.61 -0.71 5.44
CA GLU A 284 -6.55 -1.69 6.51
C GLU A 284 -6.34 -3.09 5.97
N TYR A 285 -5.42 -3.83 6.57
CA TYR A 285 -5.05 -5.17 6.13
C TYR A 285 -6.21 -6.17 6.32
N GLY A 286 -6.32 -7.13 5.40
CA GLY A 286 -7.35 -8.17 5.43
C GLY A 286 -8.77 -7.68 5.16
N ARG A 287 -8.99 -6.41 4.84
CA ARG A 287 -10.32 -5.87 4.57
C ARG A 287 -10.67 -5.84 3.10
N ARG A 288 -11.97 -5.94 2.86
CA ARG A 288 -12.55 -5.82 1.53
C ARG A 288 -13.06 -4.40 1.28
N TYR A 289 -12.77 -3.90 0.10
CA TYR A 289 -13.14 -2.57 -0.36
C TYR A 289 -13.98 -2.64 -1.62
N VAL A 290 -14.85 -1.65 -1.81
CA VAL A 290 -15.62 -1.44 -3.04
C VAL A 290 -15.25 -0.10 -3.65
N VAL A 291 -14.84 -0.13 -4.90
CA VAL A 291 -14.67 1.08 -5.73
C VAL A 291 -15.97 1.33 -6.49
N ALA A 292 -16.44 2.56 -6.49
CA ALA A 292 -17.64 2.97 -7.22
C ALA A 292 -17.39 4.28 -7.99
N LEU A 293 -17.66 4.25 -9.28
CA LEU A 293 -17.70 5.43 -10.15
C LEU A 293 -19.15 5.70 -10.49
N ARG A 294 -19.61 6.95 -10.30
CA ARG A 294 -21.00 7.31 -10.46
C ARG A 294 -21.20 8.66 -11.13
N ASP A 295 -22.35 8.80 -11.81
CA ASP A 295 -22.83 10.06 -12.41
C ASP A 295 -21.79 10.78 -13.27
N LEU A 296 -20.91 10.00 -13.94
CA LEU A 296 -19.84 10.52 -14.77
C LEU A 296 -20.39 11.20 -16.02
N THR A 297 -19.77 12.31 -16.39
CA THR A 297 -20.12 13.09 -17.59
C THR A 297 -18.89 13.38 -18.45
N VAL A 298 -19.11 13.50 -19.75
CA VAL A 298 -18.12 13.97 -20.74
C VAL A 298 -18.78 15.01 -21.63
N GLY A 299 -18.27 16.24 -21.61
CA GLY A 299 -18.89 17.36 -22.34
C GLY A 299 -20.35 17.61 -21.91
N GLY A 300 -20.66 17.47 -20.61
CA GLY A 300 -21.98 17.61 -20.03
C GLY A 300 -22.94 16.45 -20.32
N SER A 301 -22.53 15.41 -21.03
CA SER A 301 -23.36 14.23 -21.35
C SER A 301 -22.99 13.06 -20.45
N PRO A 302 -23.96 12.27 -19.94
CA PRO A 302 -23.69 11.08 -19.15
C PRO A 302 -22.81 10.07 -19.91
N VAL A 303 -21.82 9.51 -19.22
CA VAL A 303 -20.97 8.45 -19.77
C VAL A 303 -21.78 7.17 -19.96
N ALA A 304 -21.60 6.53 -21.12
CA ALA A 304 -22.24 5.26 -21.42
C ALA A 304 -21.77 4.16 -20.46
N VAL A 305 -22.73 3.46 -19.85
CA VAL A 305 -22.45 2.33 -18.95
C VAL A 305 -22.19 1.08 -19.78
N ASN A 306 -21.12 0.34 -19.43
CA ASN A 306 -20.87 -0.97 -20.07
C ASN A 306 -22.09 -1.87 -20.02
N GLU A 307 -22.37 -2.57 -21.12
CA GLU A 307 -23.60 -3.37 -21.28
C GLU A 307 -23.70 -4.49 -20.23
N VAL A 308 -22.61 -5.19 -19.97
CA VAL A 308 -22.60 -6.29 -18.99
C VAL A 308 -22.79 -5.74 -17.58
N PHE A 309 -22.07 -4.67 -17.22
CA PHE A 309 -22.27 -4.03 -15.92
C PHE A 309 -23.72 -3.54 -15.77
N LYS A 310 -24.31 -2.98 -16.81
CA LYS A 310 -25.71 -2.55 -16.82
C LYS A 310 -26.68 -3.72 -16.59
N TYR A 311 -26.45 -4.87 -17.20
CA TYR A 311 -27.30 -6.07 -16.96
C TYR A 311 -27.18 -6.55 -15.50
N LEU A 312 -25.98 -6.54 -14.95
CA LEU A 312 -25.74 -6.88 -13.54
C LEU A 312 -26.40 -5.86 -12.61
N ARG A 313 -26.19 -4.56 -12.86
CA ARG A 313 -26.72 -3.45 -12.10
C ARG A 313 -28.25 -3.44 -12.11
N ASP A 314 -28.87 -3.57 -13.27
CA ASP A 314 -30.33 -3.47 -13.45
C ASP A 314 -31.05 -4.81 -13.19
N GLY A 315 -30.32 -5.87 -12.85
CA GLY A 315 -30.86 -7.18 -12.51
C GLY A 315 -31.42 -7.94 -13.72
N VAL A 316 -30.94 -7.64 -14.92
CA VAL A 316 -31.33 -8.33 -16.16
C VAL A 316 -30.56 -9.65 -16.24
N GLU A 317 -31.29 -10.78 -16.29
CA GLU A 317 -30.70 -12.12 -16.48
C GLU A 317 -30.16 -12.26 -17.91
N THR A 318 -28.97 -12.82 -18.09
CA THR A 318 -28.35 -13.06 -19.39
C THR A 318 -28.32 -14.56 -19.73
N ALA A 319 -27.98 -14.91 -20.96
CA ALA A 319 -27.70 -16.27 -21.37
C ALA A 319 -26.21 -16.63 -21.20
N ASN A 320 -25.33 -15.64 -20.94
CA ASN A 320 -23.90 -15.84 -20.78
C ASN A 320 -23.61 -16.34 -19.38
N GLN A 321 -22.94 -17.48 -19.28
CA GLN A 321 -22.63 -18.14 -18.01
C GLN A 321 -21.67 -17.31 -17.16
N GLN A 322 -20.64 -16.72 -17.74
CA GLN A 322 -19.63 -15.92 -17.05
C GLN A 322 -20.26 -14.70 -16.36
N VAL A 323 -21.21 -14.03 -17.04
CA VAL A 323 -21.96 -12.90 -16.47
C VAL A 323 -22.84 -13.34 -15.29
N GLU A 324 -23.48 -14.50 -15.40
CA GLU A 324 -24.36 -15.01 -14.33
C GLU A 324 -23.56 -15.51 -13.11
N GLU A 325 -22.35 -16.02 -13.30
CA GLU A 325 -21.42 -16.38 -12.23
C GLU A 325 -20.93 -15.10 -11.50
N ARG A 326 -20.59 -14.04 -12.23
CA ARG A 326 -20.17 -12.74 -11.66
C ARG A 326 -21.28 -12.07 -10.83
N ARG A 327 -22.55 -12.36 -11.13
CA ARG A 327 -23.73 -11.76 -10.48
C ARG A 327 -23.76 -11.96 -8.95
N ALA A 328 -23.22 -13.06 -8.44
CA ALA A 328 -23.21 -13.33 -7.01
C ALA A 328 -22.33 -12.33 -6.25
N GLN A 329 -21.12 -12.09 -6.73
CA GLN A 329 -20.19 -11.10 -6.18
C GLN A 329 -20.74 -9.69 -6.35
N MET A 330 -21.26 -9.35 -7.53
CA MET A 330 -21.85 -8.03 -7.78
C MET A 330 -23.04 -7.71 -6.87
N SER A 331 -23.73 -8.71 -6.34
CA SER A 331 -24.78 -8.49 -5.34
C SER A 331 -24.25 -7.91 -4.04
N ASP A 332 -23.05 -8.30 -3.64
CA ASP A 332 -22.39 -7.80 -2.44
C ASP A 332 -21.84 -6.39 -2.68
N VAL A 333 -21.25 -6.13 -3.86
CA VAL A 333 -20.81 -4.80 -4.30
C VAL A 333 -21.97 -3.80 -4.23
N PHE A 334 -23.12 -4.16 -4.81
CA PHE A 334 -24.31 -3.29 -4.79
C PHE A 334 -24.90 -3.12 -3.37
N SER A 335 -24.73 -4.12 -2.52
CA SER A 335 -25.17 -4.00 -1.12
C SER A 335 -24.30 -3.01 -0.35
N ALA A 336 -22.99 -3.00 -0.60
CA ALA A 336 -22.06 -2.06 0.00
C ALA A 336 -22.31 -0.62 -0.50
N THR A 337 -22.51 -0.42 -1.82
CA THR A 337 -22.84 0.91 -2.36
C THR A 337 -24.18 1.43 -1.83
N ASP A 338 -25.22 0.58 -1.74
CA ASP A 338 -26.49 0.95 -1.14
C ASP A 338 -26.35 1.36 0.34
N ALA A 339 -25.52 0.62 1.11
CA ALA A 339 -25.24 0.92 2.51
C ALA A 339 -24.48 2.24 2.71
N ALA A 340 -23.58 2.57 1.78
CA ALA A 340 -22.86 3.84 1.74
C ALA A 340 -23.71 5.02 1.17
N GLY A 341 -24.99 4.80 0.87
CA GLY A 341 -25.89 5.83 0.38
C GLY A 341 -25.73 6.16 -1.11
N ILE A 342 -25.07 5.32 -1.89
CA ILE A 342 -24.89 5.51 -3.33
C ILE A 342 -26.01 4.80 -4.08
N PRO A 343 -26.89 5.54 -4.80
CA PRO A 343 -27.97 4.93 -5.54
C PRO A 343 -27.44 4.02 -6.65
N ARG A 344 -27.94 2.79 -6.70
CA ARG A 344 -27.51 1.79 -7.69
C ARG A 344 -27.65 2.28 -9.14
N GLY A 345 -28.68 3.07 -9.43
CA GLY A 345 -28.92 3.62 -10.78
C GLY A 345 -27.91 4.69 -11.21
N SER A 346 -27.16 5.28 -10.29
CA SER A 346 -26.14 6.29 -10.59
C SER A 346 -24.79 5.67 -10.99
N LEU A 347 -24.57 4.37 -10.71
CA LEU A 347 -23.29 3.70 -10.94
C LEU A 347 -22.96 3.58 -12.43
N ASN A 348 -21.81 4.07 -12.82
CA ASN A 348 -21.20 3.81 -14.13
C ASN A 348 -20.46 2.48 -14.13
N VAL A 349 -19.67 2.21 -13.08
CA VAL A 349 -19.02 0.94 -12.79
C VAL A 349 -18.76 0.83 -11.28
N ALA A 350 -18.76 -0.40 -10.75
CA ALA A 350 -18.32 -0.67 -9.39
C ALA A 350 -17.78 -2.11 -9.30
N TRP A 351 -16.81 -2.33 -8.43
CA TRP A 351 -16.21 -3.65 -8.19
C TRP A 351 -15.60 -3.70 -6.81
N GLU A 352 -15.13 -4.87 -6.41
CA GLU A 352 -14.54 -5.09 -5.10
C GLU A 352 -13.14 -5.67 -5.21
N PHE A 353 -12.32 -5.40 -4.19
CA PHE A 353 -11.05 -6.07 -3.98
C PHE A 353 -10.76 -6.22 -2.48
N THR A 354 -9.96 -7.23 -2.15
CA THR A 354 -9.56 -7.54 -0.78
C THR A 354 -8.08 -7.24 -0.60
N VAL A 355 -7.74 -6.46 0.42
CA VAL A 355 -6.35 -6.18 0.82
C VAL A 355 -5.77 -7.41 1.49
N ALA A 356 -4.49 -7.69 1.23
CA ALA A 356 -3.77 -8.79 1.84
C ALA A 356 -3.77 -8.70 3.38
N SER A 357 -3.74 -9.85 4.05
CA SER A 357 -3.65 -9.89 5.51
C SER A 357 -2.29 -9.43 6.01
N GLU A 358 -2.23 -8.90 7.23
CA GLU A 358 -0.97 -8.53 7.88
C GLU A 358 0.00 -9.71 7.89
N LYS A 359 -0.49 -10.89 8.22
CA LYS A 359 0.29 -12.11 8.18
C LYS A 359 0.94 -12.35 6.82
N ASN A 360 0.18 -12.31 5.75
CA ASN A 360 0.74 -12.52 4.40
C ASN A 360 1.74 -11.45 3.99
N LEU A 361 1.53 -10.19 4.42
CA LEU A 361 2.43 -9.08 4.14
C LEU A 361 3.77 -9.20 4.88
N THR A 362 3.77 -9.68 6.13
CA THR A 362 4.92 -9.62 7.04
C THR A 362 5.56 -10.97 7.35
N GLU A 363 4.83 -12.09 7.26
CA GLU A 363 5.27 -13.40 7.77
C GLU A 363 6.59 -13.91 7.17
N ARG A 364 6.92 -13.52 5.91
CA ARG A 364 8.16 -13.97 5.26
C ARG A 364 9.38 -13.39 5.95
N VAL A 365 9.44 -12.07 6.09
CA VAL A 365 10.57 -11.41 6.77
C VAL A 365 10.58 -11.72 8.25
N MET A 366 9.41 -11.84 8.88
CA MET A 366 9.31 -12.25 10.27
C MET A 366 9.91 -13.64 10.49
N SER A 367 9.56 -14.61 9.65
CA SER A 367 10.14 -15.97 9.71
C SER A 367 11.66 -15.96 9.54
N MET A 368 12.18 -15.11 8.65
CA MET A 368 13.62 -14.95 8.46
C MET A 368 14.27 -14.30 9.69
N ARG A 369 13.65 -13.26 10.27
CA ARG A 369 14.14 -12.58 11.46
C ARG A 369 14.17 -13.52 12.67
N GLU A 370 13.08 -14.20 12.96
CA GLU A 370 12.99 -15.12 14.09
C GLU A 370 14.02 -16.25 13.97
N ASP A 371 14.14 -16.87 12.79
CA ASP A 371 15.14 -17.91 12.54
C ASP A 371 16.57 -17.39 12.66
N ALA A 372 16.84 -16.19 12.15
CA ALA A 372 18.18 -15.58 12.23
C ALA A 372 18.59 -15.28 13.67
N PHE A 373 17.71 -14.71 14.48
CA PHE A 373 18.01 -14.38 15.87
C PHE A 373 18.02 -15.62 16.79
N ASP A 374 17.19 -16.64 16.49
CA ASP A 374 17.25 -17.95 17.16
C ASP A 374 18.65 -18.61 16.99
N GLN A 375 19.27 -18.43 15.83
CA GLN A 375 20.63 -18.89 15.57
C GLN A 375 21.69 -18.17 16.43
N LEU A 376 21.42 -16.93 16.87
CA LEU A 376 22.24 -16.21 17.85
C LEU A 376 21.93 -16.62 19.30
N GLY A 377 20.82 -17.34 19.51
CA GLY A 377 20.35 -17.75 20.84
C GLY A 377 19.36 -16.78 21.48
N ASP A 378 18.88 -15.78 20.75
CA ASP A 378 17.85 -14.85 21.20
C ASP A 378 16.50 -15.24 20.60
N THR A 379 15.65 -15.82 21.43
CA THR A 379 14.34 -16.35 21.04
C THR A 379 13.16 -15.46 21.48
N ASN A 380 13.42 -14.30 22.10
CA ASN A 380 12.41 -13.39 22.61
C ASN A 380 12.74 -11.93 22.35
N LEU A 381 12.63 -11.50 21.11
CA LEU A 381 12.99 -10.14 20.68
C LEU A 381 12.07 -9.05 21.24
N ALA A 382 10.91 -9.42 21.78
CA ALA A 382 9.93 -8.45 22.28
C ALA A 382 10.22 -7.90 23.68
N ASP A 383 11.16 -8.49 24.41
CA ASP A 383 11.49 -8.05 25.79
C ASP A 383 12.52 -6.93 25.86
N GLY A 384 13.13 -6.56 24.72
CA GLY A 384 14.14 -5.49 24.62
C GLY A 384 15.48 -5.85 25.30
N VAL A 385 15.68 -7.13 25.64
CA VAL A 385 16.90 -7.63 26.30
C VAL A 385 17.65 -8.57 25.36
N ILE A 386 18.89 -8.27 25.07
CA ILE A 386 19.75 -9.11 24.23
C ILE A 386 20.08 -10.42 24.97
N GLN A 387 19.82 -11.53 24.32
CA GLN A 387 20.21 -12.87 24.74
C GLN A 387 21.09 -13.53 23.68
N GLY A 388 21.92 -14.51 24.11
CA GLY A 388 22.74 -15.29 23.20
C GLY A 388 24.05 -14.61 22.80
N ASP A 389 24.46 -14.81 21.54
CA ASP A 389 25.78 -14.42 21.02
C ASP A 389 25.70 -13.21 20.09
N ALA A 390 26.79 -12.47 19.96
CA ALA A 390 26.94 -11.44 18.92
C ALA A 390 27.09 -12.10 17.53
N PRO A 391 26.65 -11.44 16.46
CA PRO A 391 27.00 -11.87 15.11
C PRO A 391 28.53 -11.98 14.91
N ASN A 392 28.97 -12.89 14.06
CA ASN A 392 30.36 -12.99 13.66
C ASN A 392 30.79 -11.77 12.84
N ILE A 393 31.84 -11.08 13.28
CA ILE A 393 32.31 -9.83 12.67
C ILE A 393 33.75 -10.01 12.19
N THR A 394 34.02 -9.58 10.96
CA THR A 394 35.39 -9.46 10.43
C THR A 394 35.70 -7.99 10.15
N ILE A 395 36.82 -7.49 10.72
CA ILE A 395 37.32 -6.15 10.41
C ILE A 395 38.36 -6.26 9.30
N ASP A 396 38.05 -5.72 8.13
CA ASP A 396 38.92 -5.78 6.96
C ASP A 396 39.97 -4.67 6.99
N SER A 397 39.55 -3.48 7.37
CA SER A 397 40.43 -2.32 7.37
C SER A 397 40.01 -1.23 8.35
N THR A 398 40.96 -0.50 8.85
CA THR A 398 40.76 0.75 9.57
C THR A 398 41.54 1.87 8.88
N PHE A 399 41.00 3.07 8.91
CA PHE A 399 41.67 4.25 8.36
C PHE A 399 41.48 5.45 9.29
N ASP A 400 42.59 6.00 9.80
CA ASP A 400 42.57 7.20 10.61
C ASP A 400 42.76 8.43 9.72
N TYR A 401 41.80 9.36 9.74
CA TYR A 401 41.87 10.61 8.96
C TYR A 401 42.91 11.61 9.50
N GLY A 402 43.60 11.26 10.58
CA GLY A 402 44.70 12.05 11.13
C GLY A 402 44.30 13.38 11.78
N THR A 403 45.31 14.21 12.09
CA THR A 403 45.10 15.53 12.66
C THR A 403 44.68 16.53 11.62
N CYS A 404 43.62 17.29 11.90
CA CYS A 404 43.17 18.41 11.08
C CYS A 404 43.83 19.70 11.58
N PRO A 405 44.71 20.36 10.81
CA PRO A 405 45.46 21.53 11.28
C PRO A 405 44.62 22.76 11.58
N ASN A 406 43.45 22.92 10.95
CA ASN A 406 42.55 24.05 11.14
C ASN A 406 41.10 23.71 10.79
N SER A 407 40.15 24.37 11.44
CA SER A 407 38.70 24.22 11.25
C SER A 407 38.18 24.58 9.87
N THR A 408 38.99 25.10 8.96
CA THR A 408 38.58 25.62 7.64
C THR A 408 39.13 24.82 6.46
N THR A 409 40.06 23.91 6.66
CA THR A 409 40.68 23.10 5.59
C THR A 409 40.26 21.64 5.69
N ALA A 410 39.99 21.04 4.57
CA ALA A 410 39.73 19.59 4.49
C ALA A 410 40.92 18.83 5.11
N CYS A 411 40.65 17.95 6.07
CA CYS A 411 41.59 16.99 6.54
C CYS A 411 42.05 16.13 5.38
N GLY A 412 43.35 15.83 5.23
CA GLY A 412 43.91 15.15 4.05
C GLY A 412 43.06 14.00 3.56
N GLY A 413 42.60 14.10 2.29
CA GLY A 413 41.69 13.15 1.65
C GLY A 413 40.28 13.67 1.43
N GLY A 414 39.97 14.92 1.75
CA GLY A 414 38.77 15.65 1.31
C GLY A 414 37.45 15.31 2.01
N GLN A 415 37.38 14.32 2.86
CA GLN A 415 36.10 13.71 3.22
C GLN A 415 35.78 13.56 4.70
N SER A 416 36.48 14.07 5.64
CA SER A 416 36.08 13.90 7.03
C SER A 416 36.53 15.00 7.96
N ARG A 417 35.73 16.05 7.97
CA ARG A 417 35.96 17.13 8.95
C ARG A 417 35.64 16.70 10.36
N TYR A 418 34.60 15.86 10.51
CA TYR A 418 34.09 15.48 11.83
C TYR A 418 34.38 14.02 12.19
N ALA A 419 34.68 13.15 11.22
CA ALA A 419 35.11 11.79 11.49
C ALA A 419 36.64 11.74 11.80
N PHE A 420 36.99 10.93 12.77
CA PHE A 420 38.39 10.61 13.12
C PHE A 420 38.83 9.32 12.45
N LYS A 421 38.00 8.28 12.54
CA LYS A 421 38.33 6.94 12.05
C LYS A 421 37.22 6.37 11.21
N ARG A 422 37.57 5.68 10.14
CA ARG A 422 36.71 4.78 9.38
C ARG A 422 37.11 3.33 9.62
N ILE A 423 36.12 2.47 9.76
CA ILE A 423 36.24 1.03 9.90
C ILE A 423 35.40 0.36 8.85
N ARG A 424 35.96 -0.64 8.15
CA ARG A 424 35.21 -1.46 7.19
C ARG A 424 35.41 -2.94 7.49
N GLY A 425 34.39 -3.73 7.17
CA GLY A 425 34.40 -5.15 7.39
C GLY A 425 33.13 -5.82 6.92
N THR A 426 32.89 -7.03 7.38
CA THR A 426 31.71 -7.81 7.11
C THR A 426 31.10 -8.39 8.38
N ILE A 427 29.79 -8.60 8.33
CA ILE A 427 29.02 -9.34 9.33
C ILE A 427 28.47 -10.58 8.66
N GLU A 428 28.69 -11.73 9.27
CA GLU A 428 28.13 -12.99 8.78
C GLU A 428 26.64 -13.07 9.15
N VAL A 429 25.79 -13.17 8.12
CA VAL A 429 24.31 -13.18 8.24
C VAL A 429 23.76 -14.45 7.57
N PRO A 430 22.78 -15.15 8.14
CA PRO A 430 22.11 -16.27 7.47
C PRO A 430 21.55 -15.86 6.11
N CYS A 431 21.83 -16.66 5.08
CA CYS A 431 21.36 -16.38 3.72
C CYS A 431 20.04 -17.11 3.45
N TYR A 432 18.95 -16.36 3.27
CA TYR A 432 17.63 -16.88 2.93
C TYR A 432 17.34 -16.84 1.43
N MET A 433 18.35 -16.73 0.61
CA MET A 433 18.21 -16.56 -0.82
C MET A 433 18.85 -17.71 -1.59
N ASN A 434 18.23 -18.08 -2.70
CA ASN A 434 18.80 -19.03 -3.65
C ASN A 434 19.94 -18.38 -4.46
N ALA A 435 20.57 -19.16 -5.32
CA ALA A 435 21.49 -18.60 -6.31
C ALA A 435 20.71 -17.84 -7.39
N PRO A 436 21.31 -16.77 -8.01
CA PRO A 436 20.69 -16.05 -9.10
C PRO A 436 20.31 -16.95 -10.26
N GLY A 437 19.09 -16.79 -10.77
CA GLY A 437 18.55 -17.59 -11.86
C GLY A 437 18.15 -16.81 -13.09
N THR A 438 18.10 -17.48 -14.23
CA THR A 438 17.51 -16.95 -15.46
C THR A 438 16.04 -17.32 -15.62
N GLU A 439 15.56 -18.32 -14.86
CA GLU A 439 14.16 -18.75 -14.82
C GLU A 439 13.59 -18.54 -13.41
N TYR A 440 12.32 -18.11 -13.31
CA TYR A 440 11.64 -17.74 -12.07
C TYR A 440 11.50 -18.83 -11.03
N THR A 441 11.63 -20.07 -11.41
CA THR A 441 11.30 -21.23 -10.56
C THR A 441 12.48 -22.13 -10.26
N LYS A 442 13.68 -21.84 -10.81
CA LYS A 442 14.84 -22.74 -10.69
C LYS A 442 16.11 -21.95 -10.41
N ASP A 443 16.94 -22.48 -9.52
CA ASP A 443 18.35 -22.15 -9.52
C ASP A 443 18.92 -22.53 -10.89
N PRO A 444 19.55 -21.62 -11.63
CA PRO A 444 20.06 -21.96 -12.96
C PRO A 444 21.20 -22.95 -12.83
N ALA A 445 21.26 -23.86 -13.77
CA ALA A 445 22.45 -24.68 -13.92
C ALA A 445 23.67 -23.76 -14.13
N GLY A 446 24.59 -23.69 -13.17
CA GLY A 446 25.79 -22.86 -13.21
C GLY A 446 25.79 -21.60 -12.36
N ALA A 447 24.70 -21.23 -11.69
CA ALA A 447 24.74 -20.19 -10.67
C ALA A 447 25.29 -20.78 -9.37
N THR A 448 26.37 -20.19 -8.87
CA THR A 448 27.19 -20.82 -7.82
C THR A 448 27.17 -20.06 -6.49
N THR A 449 26.59 -18.84 -6.43
CA THR A 449 26.69 -18.01 -5.25
C THR A 449 25.30 -17.60 -4.75
N PRO A 450 24.78 -18.25 -3.70
CA PRO A 450 23.57 -17.79 -3.01
C PRO A 450 23.75 -16.35 -2.49
N CYS A 451 22.65 -15.65 -2.29
CA CYS A 451 22.61 -14.24 -1.88
C CYS A 451 23.25 -13.21 -2.83
N ALA A 452 23.82 -13.62 -3.95
CA ALA A 452 24.36 -12.71 -4.96
C ALA A 452 23.25 -11.90 -5.65
N SER A 453 23.63 -10.84 -6.35
CA SER A 453 22.71 -9.97 -7.09
C SER A 453 21.82 -10.78 -8.05
N GLY A 454 20.49 -10.55 -8.02
CA GLY A 454 19.51 -11.27 -8.81
C GLY A 454 18.95 -12.56 -8.17
N SER A 455 19.42 -12.94 -6.97
CA SER A 455 18.82 -14.03 -6.20
C SER A 455 17.44 -13.65 -5.66
N ARG A 456 16.61 -14.66 -5.39
CA ARG A 456 15.27 -14.54 -4.79
C ARG A 456 15.20 -15.37 -3.51
N LEU A 457 14.16 -15.15 -2.71
CA LEU A 457 13.97 -15.95 -1.49
C LEU A 457 13.96 -17.46 -1.78
N ASN A 458 14.59 -18.19 -0.92
CA ASN A 458 14.68 -19.65 -0.97
C ASN A 458 13.50 -20.25 -0.19
N TYR A 459 12.69 -21.07 -0.88
CA TYR A 459 11.52 -21.73 -0.28
C TYR A 459 11.71 -23.24 -0.27
N ALA A 460 11.35 -23.87 0.83
CA ALA A 460 11.18 -25.33 0.81
C ALA A 460 9.99 -25.74 -0.08
N PRO A 461 10.02 -26.91 -0.71
CA PRO A 461 8.92 -27.36 -1.55
C PRO A 461 7.57 -27.35 -0.81
N GLY A 462 6.60 -26.61 -1.32
CA GLY A 462 5.25 -26.47 -0.73
C GLY A 462 5.16 -25.53 0.44
N SER A 463 6.21 -24.75 0.74
CA SER A 463 6.20 -23.68 1.76
C SER A 463 5.98 -22.33 1.11
N ASP A 464 5.20 -21.47 1.77
CA ASP A 464 5.11 -20.04 1.48
C ASP A 464 6.08 -19.20 2.34
N LEU A 465 6.81 -19.84 3.28
CA LEU A 465 7.81 -19.20 4.12
C LEU A 465 9.22 -19.47 3.61
N PRO A 466 10.09 -18.45 3.59
CA PRO A 466 11.49 -18.60 3.25
C PRO A 466 12.22 -19.48 4.27
N THR A 467 13.26 -20.14 3.81
CA THR A 467 14.15 -20.93 4.65
C THR A 467 15.59 -20.61 4.30
N GLN A 468 16.48 -20.70 5.28
CA GLN A 468 17.91 -20.53 5.04
C GLN A 468 18.38 -21.47 3.92
N LYS A 469 19.20 -20.97 3.03
CA LYS A 469 19.81 -21.77 1.96
C LYS A 469 20.79 -22.77 2.56
N MET A 470 20.74 -24.01 2.05
CA MET A 470 21.65 -25.07 2.46
C MET A 470 22.57 -25.44 1.29
N ASP A 471 23.84 -25.67 1.58
CA ASP A 471 24.78 -26.38 0.70
C ASP A 471 25.05 -27.78 1.30
N GLY A 472 24.35 -28.77 0.76
CA GLY A 472 24.27 -30.08 1.38
C GLY A 472 23.61 -30.01 2.76
N ALA A 473 24.40 -30.28 3.82
CA ALA A 473 23.97 -30.17 5.21
C ALA A 473 24.46 -28.86 5.90
N THR A 474 25.18 -28.00 5.20
CA THR A 474 25.79 -26.79 5.74
C THR A 474 24.89 -25.59 5.47
N PRO A 475 24.47 -24.82 6.50
CA PRO A 475 23.79 -23.56 6.32
C PRO A 475 24.67 -22.56 5.55
N VAL A 476 24.10 -21.85 4.60
CA VAL A 476 24.79 -20.80 3.84
C VAL A 476 24.65 -19.47 4.57
N THR A 477 25.75 -18.77 4.69
CA THR A 477 25.81 -17.40 5.23
C THR A 477 26.21 -16.40 4.15
N TRP A 478 25.98 -15.12 4.42
CA TRP A 478 26.37 -14.00 3.59
C TRP A 478 27.19 -13.02 4.40
N ASP A 479 28.37 -12.67 3.88
CA ASP A 479 29.23 -11.64 4.47
C ASP A 479 28.71 -10.27 4.08
N ALA A 480 27.79 -9.73 4.88
CA ALA A 480 27.18 -8.41 4.67
C ALA A 480 28.23 -7.31 4.95
N PRO A 481 28.60 -6.49 3.95
CA PRO A 481 29.62 -5.47 4.14
C PRO A 481 29.08 -4.31 4.99
N PHE A 482 29.93 -3.75 5.84
CA PHE A 482 29.63 -2.54 6.59
C PHE A 482 30.74 -1.50 6.51
N THR A 483 30.35 -0.25 6.72
CA THR A 483 31.25 0.88 6.97
C THR A 483 30.81 1.60 8.21
N CYS A 484 31.73 1.82 9.15
CA CYS A 484 31.51 2.65 10.34
C CYS A 484 32.43 3.85 10.35
N ILE A 485 31.96 4.96 10.92
CA ILE A 485 32.79 6.12 11.27
C ILE A 485 32.72 6.39 12.77
N ILE A 486 33.87 6.72 13.35
CA ILE A 486 33.99 7.21 14.73
C ILE A 486 34.34 8.69 14.67
N PRO A 487 33.63 9.57 15.40
CA PRO A 487 33.82 11.02 15.35
C PRO A 487 35.08 11.46 16.08
N ARG A 488 35.42 12.73 15.85
CA ARG A 488 36.38 13.51 16.64
C ARG A 488 35.75 13.98 17.94
N THR A 489 36.61 14.34 18.94
CA THR A 489 36.12 14.94 20.17
C THR A 489 36.07 16.46 20.01
N GLY A 490 34.91 17.06 19.73
CA GLY A 490 34.76 18.52 19.69
C GLY A 490 35.45 19.23 18.50
N GLU A 491 35.43 20.53 18.49
CA GLU A 491 35.74 21.37 17.30
C GLU A 491 37.20 21.44 16.88
N ASN A 492 38.12 21.23 17.78
CA ASN A 492 39.56 21.41 17.53
C ASN A 492 40.38 20.16 17.71
N VAL A 493 39.80 18.99 17.43
CA VAL A 493 40.36 17.82 18.05
C VAL A 493 41.01 16.88 17.08
N ASN A 494 42.24 16.68 17.36
CA ASN A 494 43.12 15.73 16.74
C ASN A 494 43.07 14.37 17.45
N ALA A 495 41.97 14.12 18.14
CA ALA A 495 41.77 12.87 18.87
C ALA A 495 40.41 12.25 18.57
N MET A 496 40.37 10.93 18.60
CA MET A 496 39.14 10.16 18.55
C MET A 496 38.31 10.37 19.83
N ALA A 497 37.00 10.35 19.74
CA ALA A 497 36.13 10.32 20.92
C ALA A 497 36.55 9.16 21.85
N THR A 498 36.40 9.35 23.15
CA THR A 498 36.98 8.43 24.16
C THR A 498 35.93 7.49 24.75
N SER A 499 34.69 7.90 24.89
CA SER A 499 33.57 7.10 25.43
C SER A 499 32.28 7.92 25.39
N GLY A 500 31.13 7.26 25.65
CA GLY A 500 29.84 7.90 25.89
C GLY A 500 29.14 8.38 24.63
N LEU A 501 29.54 7.91 23.46
CA LEU A 501 28.79 8.17 22.22
C LEU A 501 27.61 7.23 22.14
N LYS A 502 26.56 7.65 21.42
CA LYS A 502 25.50 6.74 21.00
C LYS A 502 25.88 6.05 19.68
N ALA A 503 25.24 4.95 19.38
CA ALA A 503 25.39 4.28 18.08
C ALA A 503 24.24 4.67 17.14
N ILE A 504 24.56 4.81 15.84
CA ILE A 504 23.59 5.18 14.81
C ILE A 504 23.73 4.22 13.64
N ILE A 505 22.62 3.59 13.26
CA ILE A 505 22.53 2.87 11.99
C ILE A 505 22.18 3.86 10.90
N PHE A 506 23.00 3.89 9.86
CA PHE A 506 22.78 4.75 8.71
C PHE A 506 22.26 3.98 7.51
N GLY A 507 21.08 4.39 7.00
CA GLY A 507 20.49 3.91 5.76
C GLY A 507 20.86 4.80 4.57
N HIS A 508 21.56 4.25 3.58
CA HIS A 508 21.98 4.99 2.37
C HIS A 508 20.84 5.15 1.34
N GLY A 509 21.00 6.10 0.41
CA GLY A 509 20.08 6.37 -0.68
C GLY A 509 20.11 5.32 -1.80
N LEU A 510 19.19 5.47 -2.76
CA LEU A 510 19.04 4.57 -3.91
C LEU A 510 20.36 4.44 -4.69
N MET A 511 20.73 3.20 -5.06
CA MET A 511 21.92 2.87 -5.84
C MET A 511 23.25 3.30 -5.20
N GLN A 512 23.26 3.55 -3.89
CA GLN A 512 24.45 3.82 -3.11
C GLN A 512 24.92 2.53 -2.41
N SER A 513 25.80 2.65 -1.44
CA SER A 513 26.32 1.52 -0.64
C SER A 513 26.64 1.94 0.78
N ASN A 514 27.02 0.97 1.61
CA ASN A 514 27.50 1.19 2.96
C ASN A 514 28.61 2.26 3.04
N ALA A 515 29.42 2.41 1.99
CA ALA A 515 30.47 3.43 1.94
C ALA A 515 29.93 4.86 2.01
N THR A 516 28.65 5.10 1.72
CA THR A 516 28.01 6.41 1.87
C THR A 516 27.96 6.86 3.33
N THR A 517 28.05 5.94 4.29
CA THR A 517 28.20 6.26 5.72
C THR A 517 29.34 7.24 5.98
N GLU A 518 30.41 7.22 5.17
CA GLU A 518 31.53 8.16 5.29
C GLU A 518 31.11 9.62 5.08
N GLN A 519 30.04 9.86 4.32
CA GLN A 519 29.53 11.21 4.05
C GLN A 519 28.98 11.87 5.32
N LEU A 520 28.52 11.10 6.30
CA LEU A 520 28.14 11.66 7.60
C LEU A 520 29.29 12.39 8.28
N GLY A 521 30.53 12.02 8.01
CA GLY A 521 31.71 12.72 8.49
C GLY A 521 31.85 14.16 8.01
N TYR A 522 31.02 14.64 7.10
CA TYR A 522 30.93 16.06 6.71
C TYR A 522 30.04 16.90 7.62
N TYR A 523 29.13 16.25 8.37
CA TYR A 523 28.10 16.93 9.15
C TYR A 523 28.48 17.02 10.62
N PRO A 524 28.20 18.16 11.29
CA PRO A 524 28.49 18.33 12.72
C PRO A 524 27.85 17.26 13.60
N ALA A 525 26.68 16.78 13.20
CA ALA A 525 25.96 15.71 13.89
C ALA A 525 26.78 14.41 14.03
N ALA A 526 27.76 14.17 13.16
CA ALA A 526 28.67 13.04 13.31
C ALA A 526 29.57 13.10 14.57
N LEU A 527 29.64 14.25 15.24
CA LEU A 527 30.37 14.38 16.49
C LEU A 527 29.68 13.68 17.67
N GLU A 528 28.42 13.34 17.57
CA GLU A 528 27.60 12.88 18.68
C GLU A 528 27.34 11.37 18.67
N GLY A 529 27.73 10.68 17.59
CA GLY A 529 27.51 9.25 17.49
C GLY A 529 28.51 8.48 16.63
N VAL A 530 28.68 7.21 16.93
CA VAL A 530 29.30 6.23 16.01
C VAL A 530 28.27 5.82 14.99
N ALA A 531 28.49 6.11 13.71
CA ALA A 531 27.56 5.76 12.66
C ALA A 531 28.06 4.57 11.84
N CYS A 532 27.22 3.56 11.67
CA CYS A 532 27.49 2.35 10.87
C CYS A 532 26.38 2.13 9.87
N GLY A 533 26.72 1.71 8.65
CA GLY A 533 25.76 1.35 7.61
C GLY A 533 26.15 0.10 6.86
N THR A 534 25.15 -0.64 6.39
CA THR A 534 25.29 -1.80 5.48
C THR A 534 24.57 -1.53 4.18
N ASP A 535 24.68 -2.44 3.20
CA ASP A 535 24.06 -2.26 1.90
C ASP A 535 22.58 -2.63 1.92
N TRP A 536 21.73 -1.77 1.36
CA TRP A 536 20.34 -2.11 0.99
C TRP A 536 20.35 -2.99 -0.25
N ILE A 537 20.68 -4.29 -0.08
CA ILE A 537 20.70 -5.22 -1.21
C ILE A 537 19.31 -5.32 -1.86
N GLY A 538 19.29 -5.42 -3.18
CA GLY A 538 18.12 -5.25 -4.03
C GLY A 538 18.09 -3.89 -4.73
N LEU A 539 18.50 -2.82 -4.04
CA LEU A 539 18.51 -1.44 -4.53
C LEU A 539 19.84 -0.72 -4.26
N SER A 540 20.90 -1.46 -3.92
CA SER A 540 22.26 -0.93 -3.77
C SER A 540 23.01 -0.87 -5.11
N ASN A 541 24.19 -0.24 -5.11
CA ASN A 541 25.02 -0.12 -6.31
C ASN A 541 25.48 -1.48 -6.86
N GLN A 542 25.62 -2.51 -6.02
CA GLN A 542 25.97 -3.86 -6.47
C GLN A 542 24.85 -4.54 -7.27
N ASP A 543 23.61 -4.12 -7.11
CA ASP A 543 22.47 -4.67 -7.83
C ASP A 543 22.25 -4.01 -9.20
N LEU A 544 22.83 -2.83 -9.44
CA LEU A 544 22.61 -2.01 -10.62
C LEU A 544 22.98 -2.74 -11.90
N GLY A 545 24.22 -3.25 -12.01
CA GLY A 545 24.74 -3.88 -13.24
C GLY A 545 24.21 -5.28 -13.48
N GLN A 546 23.94 -6.03 -12.42
CA GLN A 546 23.61 -7.44 -12.51
C GLN A 546 22.12 -7.73 -12.53
N HIS A 547 21.32 -6.86 -11.95
CA HIS A 547 19.89 -7.07 -11.80
C HIS A 547 19.05 -5.96 -12.43
N LEU A 548 19.15 -4.72 -11.97
CA LEU A 548 18.35 -3.60 -12.50
C LEU A 548 18.54 -3.40 -14.01
N LEU A 549 19.78 -3.44 -14.51
CA LEU A 549 20.04 -3.31 -15.94
C LEU A 549 19.61 -4.53 -16.74
N LYS A 550 19.49 -5.73 -16.14
CA LYS A 550 18.94 -6.91 -16.80
C LYS A 550 17.41 -6.94 -16.76
N MET A 551 16.84 -6.49 -15.66
CA MET A 551 15.39 -6.32 -15.56
C MET A 551 14.88 -5.30 -16.57
N ILE A 552 15.68 -4.27 -16.78
CA ILE A 552 15.50 -3.20 -17.71
C ILE A 552 16.65 -3.32 -18.71
N ASP A 553 16.61 -4.30 -19.61
CA ASP A 553 17.63 -4.39 -20.65
C ASP A 553 17.55 -3.13 -21.52
N VAL A 554 18.38 -2.14 -21.15
CA VAL A 554 18.38 -0.78 -21.70
C VAL A 554 18.56 -0.73 -23.23
N PHE A 555 18.88 -1.88 -23.83
CA PHE A 555 19.18 -2.00 -25.25
C PHE A 555 18.22 -2.92 -26.01
N SER A 556 17.21 -3.49 -25.36
CA SER A 556 16.29 -4.41 -26.04
C SER A 556 14.83 -4.19 -25.62
N SER A 557 13.92 -4.40 -26.59
CA SER A 557 12.47 -4.48 -26.37
C SER A 557 12.06 -5.70 -25.51
N THR A 558 13.01 -6.40 -24.90
CA THR A 558 12.84 -7.67 -24.19
C THR A 558 12.80 -7.56 -22.67
N SER A 559 12.69 -6.33 -22.14
CA SER A 559 12.51 -6.13 -20.70
C SER A 559 11.37 -6.98 -20.18
N ASP A 560 11.63 -7.67 -19.08
CA ASP A 560 10.69 -8.63 -18.49
C ASP A 560 10.46 -8.32 -17.00
N LEU A 561 9.33 -7.72 -16.70
CA LEU A 561 8.92 -7.40 -15.32
C LEU A 561 8.72 -8.65 -14.45
N SER A 562 8.77 -9.85 -15.03
CA SER A 562 8.68 -11.08 -14.24
C SER A 562 9.86 -11.29 -13.29
N ILE A 563 11.01 -10.68 -13.59
CA ILE A 563 12.19 -10.78 -12.71
C ILE A 563 12.15 -9.80 -11.54
N PHE A 564 11.14 -8.95 -11.50
CA PHE A 564 10.96 -7.93 -10.47
C PHE A 564 10.89 -8.50 -9.04
N GLU A 565 10.36 -9.73 -8.87
CA GLU A 565 10.29 -10.41 -7.57
C GLU A 565 11.63 -10.41 -6.81
N ALA A 566 12.75 -10.50 -7.52
CA ALA A 566 14.07 -10.52 -6.89
C ALA A 566 14.40 -9.23 -6.13
N LEU A 567 13.81 -8.09 -6.51
CA LEU A 567 14.07 -6.80 -5.88
C LEU A 567 13.49 -6.75 -4.45
N PRO A 568 12.18 -6.89 -4.21
CA PRO A 568 11.63 -6.92 -2.86
C PRO A 568 12.10 -8.13 -2.04
N ASP A 569 12.43 -9.25 -2.66
CA ASP A 569 12.99 -10.40 -1.98
C ASP A 569 14.37 -10.10 -1.40
N ARG A 570 15.25 -9.49 -2.20
CA ARG A 570 16.57 -9.07 -1.73
C ARG A 570 16.49 -7.97 -0.68
N THR A 571 15.53 -7.06 -0.80
CA THR A 571 15.33 -6.00 0.19
C THR A 571 14.98 -6.60 1.56
N GLN A 572 14.16 -7.65 1.63
CA GLN A 572 13.87 -8.34 2.89
C GLN A 572 15.13 -8.98 3.50
N GLN A 573 16.02 -9.57 2.71
CA GLN A 573 17.32 -10.01 3.19
C GLN A 573 18.19 -8.83 3.67
N GLY A 574 18.11 -7.68 3.00
CA GLY A 574 18.76 -6.43 3.42
C GLY A 574 18.29 -5.94 4.79
N TYR A 575 17.01 -6.17 5.12
CA TYR A 575 16.49 -5.89 6.46
C TYR A 575 17.17 -6.78 7.50
N ILE A 576 17.30 -8.08 7.26
CA ILE A 576 18.01 -8.98 8.17
C ILE A 576 19.48 -8.57 8.35
N ASN A 577 20.16 -8.19 7.25
CA ASN A 577 21.53 -7.67 7.32
C ASN A 577 21.64 -6.43 8.23
N THR A 578 20.66 -5.52 8.12
CA THR A 578 20.63 -4.29 8.94
C THR A 578 20.32 -4.59 10.40
N LEU A 579 19.42 -5.53 10.69
CA LEU A 579 19.13 -5.97 12.05
C LEU A 579 20.34 -6.67 12.70
N TYR A 580 21.12 -7.42 11.94
CA TYR A 580 22.37 -8.00 12.40
C TYR A 580 23.45 -6.94 12.68
N LEU A 581 23.50 -5.88 11.84
CA LEU A 581 24.37 -4.72 12.11
C LEU A 581 23.96 -4.03 13.43
N ALA A 582 22.64 -3.91 13.68
CA ALA A 582 22.13 -3.37 14.92
C ALA A 582 22.56 -4.23 16.13
N ARG A 583 22.35 -5.54 16.04
CA ARG A 583 22.77 -6.47 17.10
C ARG A 583 24.27 -6.41 17.33
N ALA A 584 25.09 -6.25 16.30
CA ALA A 584 26.55 -6.09 16.44
C ALA A 584 26.93 -4.78 17.15
N LEU A 585 26.13 -3.72 17.05
CA LEU A 585 26.31 -2.48 17.79
C LEU A 585 25.81 -2.57 19.23
N ALA A 586 24.70 -3.25 19.44
CA ALA A 586 24.02 -3.31 20.73
C ALA A 586 24.60 -4.38 21.67
N HIS A 587 25.32 -5.40 21.18
CA HIS A 587 25.85 -6.49 21.96
C HIS A 587 27.27 -6.17 22.52
N GLU A 588 27.54 -6.48 23.80
CA GLU A 588 28.85 -6.18 24.43
C GLU A 588 30.05 -6.92 23.78
N ASP A 589 29.80 -8.13 23.26
CA ASP A 589 30.79 -8.91 22.50
C ASP A 589 30.75 -8.60 20.98
N GLY A 590 29.91 -7.63 20.56
CA GLY A 590 29.85 -7.11 19.20
C GLY A 590 30.98 -6.10 18.92
N PHE A 591 30.69 -5.02 18.21
CA PHE A 591 31.70 -4.02 17.84
C PHE A 591 32.44 -3.43 19.05
N ALA A 592 31.79 -3.24 20.20
CA ALA A 592 32.39 -2.74 21.42
C ALA A 592 33.57 -3.60 21.92
N SER A 593 33.65 -4.88 21.56
CA SER A 593 34.73 -5.78 21.92
C SER A 593 36.02 -5.57 21.10
N PHE A 594 35.89 -5.03 19.86
CA PHE A 594 37.02 -4.88 18.95
C PHE A 594 37.90 -3.70 19.26
N PRO A 595 39.24 -3.84 19.18
CA PRO A 595 40.20 -2.73 19.42
C PRO A 595 39.95 -1.51 18.51
N ALA A 596 39.38 -1.72 17.31
CA ALA A 596 39.08 -0.67 16.37
C ALA A 596 38.02 0.34 16.89
N PHE A 597 37.16 -0.10 17.80
CA PHE A 597 36.08 0.67 18.41
C PHE A 597 36.37 1.09 19.85
N ARG A 598 37.63 1.00 20.28
CA ARG A 598 38.04 1.32 21.67
C ARG A 598 39.05 2.44 21.69
N SER A 599 38.97 3.27 22.72
CA SER A 599 39.94 4.32 23.05
C SER A 599 40.44 4.08 24.47
N GLY A 600 41.81 3.92 24.65
CA GLY A 600 42.36 3.61 25.96
C GLY A 600 41.83 2.30 26.58
N GLY A 601 41.35 1.35 25.77
CA GLY A 601 40.78 0.09 26.25
C GLY A 601 39.28 0.14 26.60
N VAL A 602 38.61 1.30 26.45
CA VAL A 602 37.20 1.49 26.73
C VAL A 602 36.43 1.65 25.38
N PRO A 603 35.25 1.06 25.22
CA PRO A 603 34.42 1.31 24.05
C PRO A 603 34.12 2.80 23.86
N VAL A 604 34.10 3.29 22.62
CA VAL A 604 33.84 4.71 22.33
C VAL A 604 32.38 5.06 22.36
N PHE A 605 31.48 4.08 22.29
CA PHE A 605 30.03 4.22 22.37
C PHE A 605 29.48 3.34 23.51
N ASP A 606 28.33 3.74 24.01
CA ASP A 606 27.66 3.05 25.10
C ASP A 606 26.94 1.79 24.57
N VAL A 607 26.94 0.75 25.40
CA VAL A 607 26.26 -0.51 25.14
C VAL A 607 25.53 -0.96 26.40
N ASP A 608 24.23 -1.04 26.39
CA ASP A 608 23.41 -1.62 27.44
C ASP A 608 22.55 -2.74 26.89
N GLN A 609 22.90 -3.98 27.15
CA GLN A 609 22.17 -5.16 26.72
C GLN A 609 20.82 -5.36 27.41
N ASN A 610 20.53 -4.62 28.48
CA ASN A 610 19.27 -4.68 29.20
C ASN A 610 18.31 -3.56 28.79
N ASP A 611 18.76 -2.61 27.99
CA ASP A 611 17.95 -1.49 27.48
C ASP A 611 18.52 -1.01 26.15
N THR A 612 18.40 -1.85 25.14
CA THR A 612 19.05 -1.67 23.83
C THR A 612 18.52 -0.48 23.06
N GLY A 613 17.24 -0.14 23.23
CA GLY A 613 16.55 0.88 22.45
C GLY A 613 17.05 2.30 22.70
N LYS A 614 17.70 2.56 23.84
CA LYS A 614 18.14 3.92 24.22
C LYS A 614 19.50 4.32 23.68
N ASP A 615 20.35 3.35 23.40
CA ASP A 615 21.75 3.60 23.02
C ASP A 615 21.99 3.51 21.52
N LEU A 616 20.99 3.03 20.78
CA LEU A 616 21.01 2.86 19.34
C LEU A 616 19.84 3.59 18.68
N GLY A 617 20.11 4.35 17.62
CA GLY A 617 19.12 5.01 16.80
C GLY A 617 19.30 4.71 15.32
N TYR A 618 18.26 4.94 14.54
CA TYR A 618 18.29 4.80 13.09
C TYR A 618 18.15 6.14 12.37
N TYR A 619 19.01 6.40 11.40
CA TYR A 619 18.92 7.54 10.48
C TYR A 619 19.04 7.08 9.04
N GLY A 620 18.01 7.28 8.24
CA GLY A 620 18.03 6.91 6.82
C GLY A 620 17.59 8.04 5.91
N VAL A 621 18.26 8.17 4.77
CA VAL A 621 17.99 9.23 3.79
C VAL A 621 17.49 8.62 2.48
N SER A 622 16.42 9.18 1.89
CA SER A 622 15.91 8.72 0.59
C SER A 622 15.46 7.25 0.67
N LEU A 623 16.03 6.34 -0.12
CA LEU A 623 15.79 4.91 0.03
C LEU A 623 16.02 4.43 1.48
N GLY A 624 17.04 4.96 2.15
CA GLY A 624 17.27 4.67 3.58
C GLY A 624 16.12 5.15 4.46
N GLY A 625 15.47 6.25 4.13
CA GLY A 625 14.24 6.72 4.78
C GLY A 625 13.05 5.79 4.50
N ILE A 626 12.92 5.31 3.27
CA ILE A 626 11.86 4.35 2.87
C ILE A 626 12.07 3.00 3.57
N ASN A 627 13.22 2.35 3.36
CA ASN A 627 13.53 1.06 3.97
C ASN A 627 13.60 1.15 5.50
N GLY A 628 14.00 2.31 6.02
CA GLY A 628 14.02 2.60 7.44
C GLY A 628 12.68 2.46 8.12
N GLY A 629 11.60 2.90 7.47
CA GLY A 629 10.24 2.70 7.99
C GLY A 629 9.90 1.21 8.16
N ALA A 630 10.19 0.40 7.14
CA ALA A 630 9.97 -1.05 7.20
C ALA A 630 10.88 -1.73 8.24
N THR A 631 12.18 -1.37 8.25
CA THR A 631 13.15 -2.00 9.15
C THR A 631 12.89 -1.61 10.61
N THR A 632 12.42 -0.38 10.87
CA THR A 632 12.05 0.05 12.23
C THR A 632 10.90 -0.80 12.78
N ALA A 633 9.88 -1.10 11.96
CA ALA A 633 8.81 -2.00 12.40
C ALA A 633 9.30 -3.41 12.78
N LEU A 634 10.46 -3.81 12.28
CA LEU A 634 11.07 -5.14 12.50
C LEU A 634 12.17 -5.13 13.57
N ALA A 635 12.58 -3.96 14.07
CA ALA A 635 13.78 -3.77 14.86
C ALA A 635 13.57 -4.05 16.35
N PRO A 636 14.27 -5.02 16.93
CA PRO A 636 14.25 -5.23 18.38
C PRO A 636 15.23 -4.30 19.14
N ASP A 637 16.25 -3.76 18.45
CA ASP A 637 17.44 -3.16 19.10
C ASP A 637 17.48 -1.63 19.05
N TRP A 638 16.46 -0.94 18.49
CA TRP A 638 16.34 0.51 18.59
C TRP A 638 14.91 0.99 18.74
N GLU A 639 14.70 2.10 19.42
CA GLU A 639 13.39 2.72 19.65
C GLU A 639 13.14 3.97 18.80
N ARG A 640 14.20 4.61 18.25
CA ARG A 640 14.10 5.89 17.54
C ARG A 640 14.60 5.80 16.11
N ALA A 641 13.81 6.33 15.20
CA ALA A 641 14.16 6.38 13.79
C ALA A 641 13.87 7.75 13.17
N THR A 642 14.88 8.33 12.52
CA THR A 642 14.69 9.47 11.64
C THR A 642 14.65 9.00 10.19
N LEU A 643 13.54 9.29 9.53
CA LEU A 643 13.30 8.98 8.14
C LEU A 643 13.37 10.28 7.34
N ALA A 644 14.49 10.53 6.69
CA ALA A 644 14.70 11.74 5.91
C ALA A 644 14.29 11.51 4.46
N VAL A 645 13.45 12.41 3.95
CA VAL A 645 12.85 12.37 2.62
C VAL A 645 12.32 10.99 2.25
N PRO A 646 11.51 10.37 3.15
CA PRO A 646 10.99 9.03 2.98
C PRO A 646 9.76 9.01 2.10
N GLY A 647 9.26 7.82 1.81
CA GLY A 647 8.00 7.65 1.10
C GLY A 647 7.41 6.26 1.28
N MET A 648 6.19 6.08 0.77
CA MET A 648 5.47 4.83 0.74
C MET A 648 4.69 4.71 -0.56
N GLY A 649 4.59 3.48 -1.12
CA GLY A 649 3.88 3.21 -2.36
C GLY A 649 4.75 3.43 -3.59
N PHE A 650 5.68 2.53 -3.86
CA PHE A 650 6.60 2.62 -4.98
C PHE A 650 5.91 2.72 -6.35
N SER A 651 4.79 2.03 -6.57
CA SER A 651 4.07 2.12 -7.85
C SER A 651 3.57 3.54 -8.15
N THR A 652 3.23 4.31 -7.12
CA THR A 652 2.90 5.74 -7.26
C THR A 652 4.16 6.57 -7.48
N MET A 653 5.27 6.24 -6.81
CA MET A 653 6.53 6.97 -6.92
C MET A 653 7.18 6.83 -8.30
N LEU A 654 7.19 5.64 -8.89
CA LEU A 654 7.84 5.37 -10.18
C LEU A 654 7.38 6.32 -11.30
N THR A 655 6.13 6.72 -11.30
CA THR A 655 5.55 7.58 -12.34
C THR A 655 5.88 9.07 -12.16
N ARG A 656 6.47 9.47 -11.02
CA ARG A 656 6.77 10.88 -10.70
C ARG A 656 8.18 11.13 -10.17
N SER A 657 8.99 10.09 -9.99
CA SER A 657 10.37 10.23 -9.53
C SER A 657 11.33 10.50 -10.70
N THR A 658 12.14 11.57 -10.56
CA THR A 658 13.21 11.86 -11.53
C THR A 658 14.26 10.75 -11.58
N GLN A 659 14.42 9.98 -10.52
CA GLN A 659 15.34 8.83 -10.49
C GLN A 659 14.88 7.70 -11.41
N PHE A 660 13.59 7.59 -11.68
CA PHE A 660 13.05 6.56 -12.57
C PHE A 660 13.14 6.94 -14.06
N ASN A 661 13.36 8.20 -14.38
CA ASN A 661 13.43 8.69 -15.77
C ASN A 661 14.44 7.95 -16.66
N GLN A 662 15.53 7.47 -16.08
CA GLN A 662 16.52 6.70 -16.83
C GLN A 662 16.01 5.29 -17.21
N PHE A 663 15.00 4.76 -16.53
CA PHE A 663 14.45 3.42 -16.72
C PHE A 663 13.15 3.40 -17.52
N LEU A 664 12.37 4.49 -17.45
CA LEU A 664 11.07 4.60 -18.12
C LEU A 664 11.11 4.26 -19.61
N PRO A 665 12.06 4.78 -20.41
CA PRO A 665 12.09 4.49 -21.84
C PRO A 665 12.16 3.01 -22.17
N THR A 666 12.86 2.25 -21.34
CA THR A 666 13.03 0.80 -21.53
C THR A 666 11.77 0.02 -21.17
N VAL A 667 11.11 0.38 -20.05
CA VAL A 667 9.83 -0.22 -19.68
C VAL A 667 8.78 0.04 -20.74
N TYR A 668 8.75 1.25 -21.32
CA TYR A 668 7.79 1.63 -22.34
C TYR A 668 8.06 1.00 -23.71
N ALA A 669 9.32 0.78 -24.05
CA ALA A 669 9.69 0.02 -25.25
C ALA A 669 9.27 -1.46 -25.13
N ALA A 670 9.37 -2.01 -23.93
CA ALA A 670 9.00 -3.40 -23.66
C ALA A 670 7.48 -3.59 -23.56
N TYR A 671 6.76 -2.69 -22.87
CA TYR A 671 5.30 -2.75 -22.69
C TYR A 671 4.63 -1.63 -23.47
N THR A 672 4.42 -1.86 -24.75
CA THR A 672 3.95 -0.85 -25.71
C THR A 672 2.48 -0.48 -25.52
N ASN A 673 1.66 -1.35 -24.91
CA ASN A 673 0.27 -1.06 -24.58
C ASN A 673 0.22 -0.18 -23.30
N PRO A 674 -0.28 1.06 -23.36
CA PRO A 674 -0.31 1.96 -22.20
C PRO A 674 -1.21 1.45 -21.07
N VAL A 675 -2.29 0.73 -21.37
CA VAL A 675 -3.17 0.14 -20.35
C VAL A 675 -2.44 -0.99 -19.62
N ASP A 676 -1.77 -1.88 -20.36
CA ASP A 676 -0.98 -2.98 -19.79
C ASP A 676 0.18 -2.44 -18.94
N ARG A 677 0.79 -1.30 -19.33
CA ARG A 677 1.81 -0.64 -18.51
C ARG A 677 1.25 -0.13 -17.18
N ALA A 678 0.13 0.58 -17.22
CA ALA A 678 -0.49 1.10 -16.01
C ALA A 678 -0.87 -0.03 -15.04
N ILE A 679 -1.45 -1.12 -15.56
CA ILE A 679 -1.73 -2.33 -14.80
C ILE A 679 -0.44 -2.95 -14.27
N GLY A 680 0.58 -3.13 -15.13
CA GLY A 680 1.87 -3.72 -14.75
C GLY A 680 2.54 -2.94 -13.61
N ILE A 681 2.63 -1.61 -13.71
CA ILE A 681 3.19 -0.75 -12.66
C ILE A 681 2.39 -0.88 -11.36
N SER A 682 1.06 -0.85 -11.44
CA SER A 682 0.22 -1.05 -10.26
C SER A 682 0.41 -2.42 -9.63
N MET A 683 0.53 -3.47 -10.43
CA MET A 683 0.78 -4.84 -9.96
C MET A 683 2.09 -4.97 -9.18
N LEU A 684 3.14 -4.26 -9.60
CA LEU A 684 4.44 -4.31 -8.91
C LEU A 684 4.28 -4.02 -7.41
N GLN A 685 3.32 -3.18 -7.02
CA GLN A 685 3.10 -2.85 -5.61
C GLN A 685 2.78 -4.08 -4.76
N VAL A 686 2.01 -5.03 -5.29
CA VAL A 686 1.67 -6.28 -4.58
C VAL A 686 2.90 -7.08 -4.17
N LEU A 687 3.97 -7.02 -4.96
CA LEU A 687 5.25 -7.65 -4.60
C LEU A 687 6.12 -6.72 -3.75
N TRP A 688 6.04 -5.41 -4.02
CA TRP A 688 6.92 -4.43 -3.39
C TRP A 688 6.57 -4.15 -1.94
N ASP A 689 5.31 -4.32 -1.54
CA ASP A 689 4.84 -4.04 -0.17
C ASP A 689 5.80 -4.56 0.91
N ARG A 690 6.37 -5.75 0.71
CA ARG A 690 7.31 -6.39 1.64
C ARG A 690 8.68 -5.72 1.71
N GLY A 691 9.04 -4.98 0.67
CA GLY A 691 10.30 -4.26 0.54
C GLY A 691 10.18 -2.77 0.81
N GLU A 692 9.09 -2.31 1.46
CA GLU A 692 8.88 -0.90 1.77
C GLU A 692 7.80 -0.73 2.87
N PRO A 693 7.53 0.47 3.40
CA PRO A 693 6.65 0.65 4.54
C PRO A 693 5.20 0.18 4.36
N SER A 694 4.71 -0.08 3.16
CA SER A 694 3.31 -0.46 2.92
C SER A 694 2.86 -1.69 3.70
N ALA A 695 3.74 -2.70 3.84
CA ALA A 695 3.44 -3.90 4.61
C ALA A 695 3.54 -3.69 6.13
N TYR A 696 4.13 -2.59 6.59
CA TYR A 696 4.54 -2.40 7.98
C TYR A 696 3.92 -1.17 8.63
N SER A 697 3.24 -0.31 7.87
CA SER A 697 2.77 1.01 8.33
C SER A 697 1.88 0.96 9.58
N LYS A 698 1.17 -0.14 9.80
CA LYS A 698 0.33 -0.34 11.00
C LYS A 698 1.12 -0.80 12.22
N SER A 699 2.38 -1.19 12.05
CA SER A 699 3.22 -1.76 13.12
C SER A 699 4.52 -0.97 13.37
N ILE A 700 4.75 0.12 12.63
CA ILE A 700 5.98 0.93 12.78
C ILE A 700 6.11 1.49 14.20
N LEU A 701 5.01 1.98 14.81
CA LEU A 701 5.06 2.69 16.08
C LEU A 701 4.73 1.83 17.30
N ASN A 702 3.96 0.76 17.14
CA ASN A 702 3.25 0.11 18.25
C ASN A 702 3.83 -1.23 18.69
N GLY A 703 4.99 -1.63 18.18
CA GLY A 703 5.61 -2.90 18.53
C GLY A 703 4.82 -4.16 18.09
N GLY A 704 3.87 -4.01 17.17
CA GLY A 704 2.94 -5.07 16.75
C GLY A 704 3.59 -6.32 16.16
N LEU A 705 4.86 -6.22 15.71
CA LEU A 705 5.63 -7.34 15.17
C LEU A 705 6.64 -7.92 16.18
N GLY A 706 6.37 -7.82 17.49
CA GLY A 706 7.25 -8.32 18.54
C GLY A 706 8.55 -7.50 18.64
N THR A 707 8.41 -6.20 18.61
CA THR A 707 9.47 -5.19 18.79
C THR A 707 9.07 -4.23 19.91
N PRO A 708 9.94 -3.37 20.42
CA PRO A 708 9.53 -2.26 21.26
C PRO A 708 8.61 -1.29 20.50
N GLU A 709 7.95 -0.38 21.21
CA GLU A 709 7.33 0.79 20.61
C GLU A 709 8.42 1.73 20.06
N HIS A 710 8.12 2.40 18.94
CA HIS A 710 9.08 3.26 18.28
C HIS A 710 8.59 4.71 18.22
N GLU A 711 9.54 5.63 18.29
CA GLU A 711 9.37 7.04 17.97
C GLU A 711 9.96 7.33 16.59
N VAL A 712 9.24 8.05 15.74
CA VAL A 712 9.64 8.30 14.35
C VAL A 712 9.61 9.79 14.04
N LEU A 713 10.75 10.32 13.59
CA LEU A 713 10.86 11.65 13.00
C LEU A 713 10.86 11.53 11.47
N ILE A 714 9.83 12.02 10.82
CA ILE A 714 9.75 12.16 9.37
C ILE A 714 10.27 13.54 8.98
N GLN A 715 11.23 13.59 8.08
CA GLN A 715 11.72 14.84 7.49
C GLN A 715 11.27 14.89 6.03
N GLU A 716 10.29 15.73 5.73
CA GLU A 716 9.82 16.00 4.37
C GLU A 716 10.62 17.17 3.78
N SER A 717 10.94 17.11 2.50
CA SER A 717 11.45 18.23 1.73
C SER A 717 10.38 18.69 0.73
N PHE A 718 9.86 19.90 0.93
CA PHE A 718 8.75 20.37 0.10
C PHE A 718 9.18 20.60 -1.34
N GLY A 719 8.46 19.99 -2.28
CA GLY A 719 8.77 20.01 -3.70
C GLY A 719 9.75 18.92 -4.15
N ASP A 720 10.00 17.91 -3.37
CA ASP A 720 10.92 16.79 -3.65
C ASP A 720 10.61 16.12 -5.01
N HIS A 721 11.63 16.04 -5.87
CA HIS A 721 11.53 15.46 -7.21
C HIS A 721 11.90 13.98 -7.27
N GLN A 722 12.53 13.44 -6.24
CA GLN A 722 12.96 12.04 -6.21
C GLN A 722 11.98 11.16 -5.44
N VAL A 723 11.53 11.63 -4.27
CA VAL A 723 10.45 11.04 -3.49
C VAL A 723 9.37 12.10 -3.32
N ALA A 724 8.42 12.13 -4.23
CA ALA A 724 7.41 13.20 -4.27
C ALA A 724 6.60 13.24 -2.97
N ASN A 725 6.28 14.45 -2.50
CA ASN A 725 5.69 14.71 -1.19
C ASN A 725 4.45 13.88 -0.88
N ILE A 726 3.64 13.55 -1.89
CA ILE A 726 2.44 12.72 -1.68
C ILE A 726 2.77 11.34 -1.07
N GLN A 727 3.96 10.76 -1.34
CA GLN A 727 4.37 9.50 -0.73
C GLN A 727 4.76 9.68 0.73
N THR A 728 5.48 10.77 1.06
CA THR A 728 5.81 11.11 2.45
C THR A 728 4.55 11.38 3.26
N GLN A 729 3.62 12.15 2.70
CA GLN A 729 2.33 12.47 3.33
C GLN A 729 1.44 11.25 3.48
N THR A 730 1.48 10.30 2.53
CA THR A 730 0.78 9.01 2.65
C THR A 730 1.37 8.18 3.80
N LEU A 731 2.68 8.14 3.96
CA LEU A 731 3.33 7.50 5.11
C LEU A 731 2.92 8.19 6.41
N ALA A 732 3.00 9.52 6.48
CA ALA A 732 2.63 10.30 7.66
C ALA A 732 1.19 10.04 8.11
N ARG A 733 0.22 10.07 7.16
CA ARG A 733 -1.19 9.74 7.46
C ARG A 733 -1.37 8.29 7.91
N SER A 734 -0.61 7.37 7.33
CA SER A 734 -0.75 5.93 7.60
C SER A 734 -0.25 5.54 8.98
N ILE A 735 0.79 6.23 9.50
CA ILE A 735 1.32 6.00 10.85
C ILE A 735 0.75 6.97 11.89
N GLY A 736 -0.06 7.96 11.47
CA GLY A 736 -0.66 8.95 12.37
C GLY A 736 0.31 10.01 12.86
N ALA A 737 1.27 10.43 12.03
CA ALA A 737 2.24 11.45 12.40
C ALA A 737 1.59 12.84 12.55
N THR A 738 2.09 13.62 13.51
CA THR A 738 1.72 15.02 13.72
C THR A 738 2.75 15.94 13.08
N ALA A 739 2.30 16.86 12.23
CA ALA A 739 3.19 17.83 11.60
C ALA A 739 3.54 18.99 12.53
N LYS A 740 4.77 19.48 12.44
CA LYS A 740 5.18 20.73 13.08
C LYS A 740 4.57 21.92 12.33
N GLY A 741 3.85 22.78 13.03
CA GLY A 741 3.27 23.99 12.47
C GLY A 741 4.03 25.26 12.84
N PRO A 742 4.03 26.29 11.98
CA PRO A 742 3.48 26.26 10.63
C PRO A 742 4.28 25.33 9.72
N ILE A 743 3.61 24.57 8.84
CA ILE A 743 4.26 23.59 7.97
C ILE A 743 5.06 24.30 6.88
N LEU A 744 4.43 25.30 6.24
CA LEU A 744 5.01 26.14 5.19
C LEU A 744 4.82 27.61 5.54
N ALA A 745 5.62 28.48 4.96
CA ALA A 745 5.49 29.92 5.10
C ALA A 745 4.16 30.44 4.52
N ASP A 746 3.70 31.58 5.06
CA ASP A 746 2.49 32.25 4.57
C ASP A 746 2.58 32.58 3.09
N GLY A 747 1.54 32.25 2.34
CA GLY A 747 1.47 32.47 0.89
C GLY A 747 2.04 31.34 0.04
N ARG A 748 2.85 30.46 0.61
CA ARG A 748 3.50 29.37 -0.15
C ARG A 748 2.50 28.44 -0.84
N ILE A 749 1.42 28.06 -0.17
CA ILE A 749 0.35 27.23 -0.73
C ILE A 749 -0.43 27.98 -1.82
N THR A 750 -0.66 29.29 -1.62
CA THR A 750 -1.33 30.12 -2.62
C THR A 750 -0.51 30.20 -3.91
N ASP A 751 0.79 30.39 -3.79
CA ASP A 751 1.71 30.41 -4.92
C ASP A 751 1.73 29.09 -5.67
N LEU A 752 1.78 27.97 -4.93
CA LEU A 752 1.67 26.63 -5.49
C LEU A 752 0.34 26.46 -6.24
N GLY A 753 -0.76 26.98 -5.68
CA GLY A 753 -2.07 26.96 -6.33
C GLY A 753 -2.10 27.74 -7.65
N VAL A 754 -1.40 28.88 -7.73
CA VAL A 754 -1.25 29.65 -8.98
C VAL A 754 -0.52 28.84 -10.04
N LEU A 755 0.60 28.21 -9.68
CA LEU A 755 1.37 27.37 -10.58
C LEU A 755 0.57 26.15 -11.03
N ALA A 756 -0.14 25.52 -10.09
CA ALA A 756 -1.00 24.38 -10.37
C ALA A 756 -2.12 24.71 -11.37
N ASN A 757 -2.74 25.88 -11.24
CA ASN A 757 -3.79 26.31 -12.16
C ASN A 757 -3.25 26.78 -13.52
N GLY A 758 -1.99 27.15 -13.59
CA GLY A 758 -1.29 27.42 -14.84
C GLY A 758 -0.92 26.15 -15.62
N GLY A 759 -0.90 24.99 -14.95
CA GLY A 759 -0.71 23.67 -15.52
C GLY A 759 -1.98 22.84 -15.49
N ASP A 760 -2.27 22.11 -16.55
CA ASP A 760 -3.49 21.31 -16.68
C ASP A 760 -3.53 20.08 -15.75
N TYR A 761 -2.47 19.77 -15.06
CA TYR A 761 -2.29 18.49 -14.38
C TYR A 761 -2.71 18.47 -12.91
N LEU A 762 -2.88 19.60 -12.25
CA LEU A 762 -3.29 19.61 -10.84
C LEU A 762 -4.81 19.72 -10.60
N PHE A 763 -5.57 20.06 -11.62
CA PHE A 763 -7.06 20.12 -11.60
C PHE A 763 -7.69 20.86 -10.40
N THR A 764 -6.90 21.63 -9.67
CA THR A 764 -7.29 22.21 -8.37
C THR A 764 -7.40 23.72 -8.48
N LYS A 765 -8.41 24.30 -7.87
CA LYS A 765 -8.54 25.75 -7.76
C LYS A 765 -7.57 26.30 -6.73
N MET A 766 -7.04 27.49 -6.95
CA MET A 766 -6.07 28.17 -6.08
C MET A 766 -6.49 28.26 -4.61
N ASP A 767 -7.77 28.46 -4.35
CA ASP A 767 -8.34 28.61 -3.01
C ASP A 767 -8.64 27.26 -2.31
N GLN A 768 -8.28 26.14 -2.95
CA GLN A 768 -8.59 24.80 -2.50
C GLN A 768 -7.35 23.90 -2.35
N VAL A 769 -6.16 24.46 -2.35
CA VAL A 769 -4.92 23.68 -2.20
C VAL A 769 -4.67 23.40 -0.72
N ASP A 770 -4.67 22.13 -0.34
CA ASP A 770 -4.31 21.63 0.99
C ASP A 770 -3.61 20.26 0.88
N PRO A 771 -2.30 20.23 0.62
CA PRO A 771 -1.55 18.99 0.48
C PRO A 771 -1.40 18.22 1.80
N TYR A 772 -1.60 18.89 2.95
CA TYR A 772 -1.44 18.31 4.29
C TYR A 772 -2.76 17.91 4.94
N TRP A 773 -3.84 17.84 4.17
CA TRP A 773 -5.15 17.44 4.67
C TRP A 773 -5.06 16.17 5.54
N ASN A 774 -5.77 16.19 6.66
CA ASN A 774 -5.84 15.10 7.65
C ASN A 774 -4.48 14.68 8.27
N ILE A 775 -3.48 15.56 8.24
CA ILE A 775 -2.28 15.42 9.06
C ILE A 775 -2.44 16.40 10.24
N PRO A 776 -2.52 15.92 11.48
CA PRO A 776 -2.61 16.81 12.65
C PRO A 776 -1.43 17.79 12.70
N VAL A 777 -1.67 19.01 13.19
CA VAL A 777 -0.65 20.05 13.29
C VAL A 777 -0.47 20.47 14.74
N ALA A 778 0.76 20.34 15.27
CA ALA A 778 1.15 20.83 16.57
C ALA A 778 1.89 22.17 16.45
N GLN A 779 1.57 23.13 17.34
CA GLN A 779 2.21 24.43 17.33
C GLN A 779 3.66 24.34 17.87
N SER A 780 4.54 25.23 17.40
CA SER A 780 5.95 25.28 17.81
C SER A 780 6.14 25.31 19.33
N SER A 781 5.34 26.06 20.05
CA SER A 781 5.39 26.15 21.52
C SER A 781 5.20 24.80 22.25
N GLN A 782 4.62 23.79 21.57
CA GLN A 782 4.44 22.46 22.13
C GLN A 782 5.73 21.62 22.03
N PHE A 783 6.56 21.88 21.02
CA PHE A 783 7.84 21.18 20.80
C PHE A 783 8.94 21.68 21.74
N ASN A 784 8.87 22.92 22.21
CA ASN A 784 9.91 23.53 23.05
C ASN A 784 9.77 23.18 24.54
N GLN A 785 8.92 22.24 24.91
CA GLN A 785 8.81 21.73 26.26
C GLN A 785 9.92 20.71 26.53
N ALA A 786 10.43 20.66 27.75
CA ALA A 786 11.42 19.65 28.15
C ALA A 786 10.85 18.24 27.91
N GLY A 787 11.49 17.46 27.04
CA GLY A 787 11.02 16.13 26.63
C GLY A 787 10.29 16.08 25.30
N GLY A 788 10.32 17.13 24.49
CA GLY A 788 9.73 17.14 23.15
C GLY A 788 8.21 17.30 23.14
N LEU A 789 7.52 16.72 22.16
CA LEU A 789 6.06 16.76 22.01
C LEU A 789 5.44 15.59 22.78
N PRO A 790 4.81 15.83 23.95
CA PRO A 790 4.34 14.74 24.78
C PRO A 790 3.18 13.97 24.16
N GLY A 791 3.29 12.64 24.14
CA GLY A 791 2.21 11.74 23.71
C GLY A 791 2.14 11.50 22.22
N GLU A 792 3.08 11.97 21.44
CA GLU A 792 3.22 11.69 20.01
C GLU A 792 4.41 10.77 19.78
N ASN A 793 4.17 9.67 19.10
CA ASN A 793 5.23 8.72 18.70
C ASN A 793 5.73 8.98 17.27
N ALA A 794 5.10 9.86 16.52
CA ALA A 794 5.54 10.25 15.18
C ALA A 794 5.34 11.74 14.93
N VAL A 795 6.39 12.39 14.45
CA VAL A 795 6.36 13.80 14.07
C VAL A 795 6.87 13.97 12.65
N MET A 796 6.22 14.83 11.88
CA MET A 796 6.65 15.23 10.55
C MET A 796 7.16 16.69 10.57
N MET A 797 8.38 16.88 10.09
CA MET A 797 8.98 18.17 9.83
C MET A 797 9.12 18.38 8.33
N THR A 798 8.52 19.44 7.81
CA THR A 798 8.62 19.80 6.40
C THR A 798 9.57 20.96 6.22
N THR A 799 10.63 20.79 5.41
CA THR A 799 11.55 21.87 5.04
C THR A 799 11.23 22.41 3.66
N ASP A 800 11.35 23.72 3.47
CA ASP A 800 11.20 24.39 2.18
C ASP A 800 12.52 25.04 1.77
N THR A 801 12.98 24.81 0.54
CA THR A 801 14.24 25.35 0.02
C THR A 801 14.10 26.70 -0.64
N GLY A 802 12.89 27.19 -0.76
CA GLY A 802 12.75 28.52 -1.30
C GLY A 802 11.34 28.93 -1.73
N PRO A 803 11.11 30.25 -1.75
CA PRO A 803 9.84 30.81 -2.22
C PRO A 803 9.71 30.70 -3.73
N VAL A 804 8.47 30.76 -4.20
CA VAL A 804 8.17 31.00 -5.60
C VAL A 804 8.58 32.42 -5.97
N VAL A 805 9.35 32.60 -7.03
CA VAL A 805 9.71 33.92 -7.55
C VAL A 805 8.53 34.50 -8.34
N HIS A 806 8.16 35.72 -8.03
CA HIS A 806 7.12 36.45 -8.78
C HIS A 806 7.71 37.43 -9.80
N GLY A 807 7.14 37.43 -10.96
CA GLY A 807 7.46 38.42 -11.97
C GLY A 807 6.95 39.84 -11.63
N VAL A 808 7.31 40.81 -12.44
CA VAL A 808 6.86 42.22 -12.29
C VAL A 808 5.34 42.38 -12.38
N ASP A 809 4.64 41.40 -12.88
CA ASP A 809 3.18 41.35 -12.97
C ASP A 809 2.54 40.73 -11.72
N GLY A 810 3.35 40.31 -10.72
CA GLY A 810 2.89 39.66 -9.48
C GLY A 810 2.51 38.19 -9.64
N ASN A 811 2.70 37.60 -10.84
CA ASN A 811 2.44 36.17 -11.05
C ASN A 811 3.71 35.35 -10.80
N PRO A 812 3.57 34.10 -10.31
CA PRO A 812 4.70 33.19 -10.18
C PRO A 812 5.41 32.99 -11.51
N VAL A 813 6.72 33.06 -11.51
CA VAL A 813 7.56 32.80 -12.69
C VAL A 813 8.14 31.41 -12.51
N LEU A 814 7.88 30.57 -13.49
CA LEU A 814 8.53 29.27 -13.58
C LEU A 814 10.02 29.50 -13.83
N GLY A 815 10.87 29.11 -12.88
CA GLY A 815 12.31 29.16 -13.01
C GLY A 815 12.78 28.25 -14.14
N THR A 816 13.97 28.50 -14.59
CA THR A 816 14.66 27.60 -15.51
C THR A 816 15.60 26.72 -14.67
N LYS A 817 16.03 25.60 -15.22
CA LYS A 817 17.02 24.70 -14.60
C LYS A 817 18.31 25.42 -14.19
N ALA A 818 18.58 26.57 -14.80
CA ALA A 818 19.74 27.43 -14.53
C ALA A 818 19.46 28.48 -13.42
N ASN A 819 18.23 28.64 -12.98
CA ASN A 819 17.84 29.58 -11.93
C ASN A 819 16.84 28.93 -10.97
N PRO A 820 17.32 28.22 -9.93
CA PRO A 820 16.53 27.30 -9.10
C PRO A 820 15.82 28.03 -7.93
N ASP A 821 15.03 29.04 -8.21
CA ASP A 821 14.44 29.88 -7.17
C ASP A 821 13.10 29.36 -6.61
N TRP A 822 12.66 28.18 -7.04
CA TRP A 822 11.40 27.58 -6.60
C TRP A 822 11.37 26.08 -6.88
N ASN A 823 10.47 25.36 -6.22
CA ASN A 823 10.31 23.91 -6.36
C ASN A 823 8.83 23.49 -6.29
N ILE A 824 8.44 22.56 -7.13
CA ILE A 824 7.13 21.92 -7.15
C ILE A 824 7.34 20.42 -7.26
N ALA A 825 6.66 19.65 -6.40
CA ALA A 825 6.72 18.20 -6.45
C ALA A 825 6.17 17.67 -7.78
N PRO A 826 6.85 16.72 -8.44
CA PRO A 826 6.37 16.12 -9.67
C PRO A 826 5.01 15.45 -9.52
N VAL A 827 4.18 15.53 -10.54
CA VAL A 827 2.96 14.76 -10.69
C VAL A 827 3.15 13.64 -11.71
N SER A 828 2.25 12.68 -11.77
CA SER A 828 2.36 11.56 -12.71
C SER A 828 2.58 12.06 -14.13
N GLY A 829 3.55 11.50 -14.81
CA GLY A 829 3.92 11.86 -16.16
C GLY A 829 4.80 13.10 -16.32
N ASN A 830 5.10 13.81 -15.26
CA ASN A 830 5.79 15.08 -15.31
C ASN A 830 7.20 15.06 -14.70
N ALA A 831 7.70 13.91 -14.29
CA ALA A 831 9.04 13.75 -13.72
C ALA A 831 10.19 14.16 -14.68
N THR A 832 9.87 14.44 -15.94
CA THR A 832 10.84 14.83 -16.98
C THR A 832 10.82 16.31 -17.31
N VAL A 833 9.94 17.11 -16.71
CA VAL A 833 9.77 18.51 -17.07
C VAL A 833 10.86 19.34 -16.40
N ASP A 834 11.71 19.97 -17.22
CA ASP A 834 12.80 20.85 -16.76
C ASP A 834 12.30 22.14 -16.04
N ASN A 835 11.00 22.28 -15.82
CA ASN A 835 10.35 23.50 -15.36
C ASN A 835 9.90 23.44 -13.90
N GLU A 836 10.17 22.33 -13.19
CA GLU A 836 9.66 22.14 -11.83
C GLU A 836 10.56 22.74 -10.75
N GLY A 837 11.54 23.50 -11.14
CA GLY A 837 12.48 24.21 -10.27
C GLY A 837 13.61 23.33 -9.76
N TYR A 838 14.16 23.74 -8.63
CA TYR A 838 15.29 23.06 -7.98
C TYR A 838 14.79 21.82 -7.19
N ASP A 839 15.46 20.69 -7.35
CA ASP A 839 15.16 19.50 -6.56
C ASP A 839 15.70 19.63 -5.13
N PRO A 840 14.82 19.78 -4.12
CA PRO A 840 15.20 19.97 -2.74
C PRO A 840 15.53 18.67 -2.00
N HIS A 841 15.53 17.53 -2.65
CA HIS A 841 15.69 16.22 -2.04
C HIS A 841 16.91 16.14 -1.12
N GLN A 842 18.08 16.48 -1.63
CA GLN A 842 19.31 16.38 -0.84
C GLN A 842 19.49 17.55 0.15
N PRO A 843 19.32 18.83 -0.23
CA PRO A 843 19.39 19.92 0.73
C PRO A 843 18.39 19.78 1.87
N GLY A 844 17.16 19.36 1.61
CA GLY A 844 16.14 19.13 2.62
C GLY A 844 16.52 18.08 3.66
N ALA A 845 17.20 17.02 3.26
CA ALA A 845 17.66 15.97 4.17
C ALA A 845 18.91 16.35 4.98
N THR A 846 19.71 17.31 4.53
CA THR A 846 21.05 17.57 5.06
C THR A 846 21.26 19.00 5.56
N SER A 847 20.23 19.86 5.58
CA SER A 847 20.37 21.24 6.04
C SER A 847 20.79 21.34 7.51
N PRO A 848 21.43 22.47 7.93
CA PRO A 848 21.79 22.71 9.33
C PRO A 848 20.60 22.63 10.29
N ALA A 849 19.45 23.13 9.91
CA ALA A 849 18.24 23.08 10.72
C ALA A 849 17.81 21.63 10.98
N ILE A 850 17.81 20.80 9.92
CA ILE A 850 17.51 19.37 10.04
C ILE A 850 18.49 18.66 10.98
N GLN A 851 19.80 18.95 10.84
CA GLN A 851 20.80 18.32 11.70
C GLN A 851 20.63 18.69 13.19
N GLN A 852 20.16 19.92 13.48
CA GLN A 852 19.86 20.35 14.86
C GLN A 852 18.61 19.68 15.45
N MET A 853 17.68 19.23 14.64
CA MET A 853 16.50 18.48 15.09
C MET A 853 16.80 16.97 15.22
N LEU A 854 17.60 16.45 14.30
CA LEU A 854 17.92 15.02 14.18
C LEU A 854 18.61 14.48 15.44
N MET A 855 19.68 15.12 15.87
CA MET A 855 20.54 14.56 16.92
C MET A 855 19.88 14.54 18.30
N PRO A 856 19.25 15.64 18.79
CA PRO A 856 18.52 15.58 20.06
C PRO A 856 17.47 14.47 20.08
N PHE A 857 16.75 14.28 18.98
CA PHE A 857 15.76 13.22 18.86
C PHE A 857 16.41 11.82 18.97
N LEU A 858 17.46 11.54 18.20
CA LEU A 858 18.15 10.24 18.23
C LEU A 858 18.86 9.97 19.57
N LEU A 859 19.28 11.02 20.26
CA LEU A 859 19.90 10.90 21.59
C LEU A 859 18.89 10.72 22.73
N GLY A 860 17.59 10.83 22.47
CA GLY A 860 16.52 10.60 23.44
C GLY A 860 16.01 11.86 24.14
N ASP A 861 16.33 13.04 23.62
CA ASP A 861 15.82 14.31 24.15
C ASP A 861 14.42 14.65 23.60
N GLY A 862 13.85 13.76 22.74
CA GLY A 862 12.53 13.91 22.14
C GLY A 862 12.53 14.80 20.89
N PHE A 863 11.32 15.14 20.43
CA PHE A 863 11.15 15.95 19.21
C PHE A 863 11.42 17.43 19.50
N HIS A 864 12.48 17.97 18.92
CA HIS A 864 12.87 19.38 19.07
C HIS A 864 12.55 20.20 17.83
N ASP A 865 12.26 21.47 18.02
CA ASP A 865 12.04 22.43 16.95
C ASP A 865 13.20 23.45 16.90
N ALA A 866 14.04 23.33 15.88
CA ALA A 866 15.13 24.26 15.65
C ALA A 866 14.68 25.58 14.99
N CYS A 867 13.45 25.64 14.47
CA CYS A 867 12.93 26.76 13.70
C CYS A 867 12.05 27.72 14.52
N GLY A 868 11.68 27.34 15.74
CA GLY A 868 10.81 28.15 16.61
C GLY A 868 9.43 28.35 15.99
N ASP A 869 8.84 29.56 16.15
CA ASP A 869 7.50 29.88 15.68
C ASP A 869 7.40 30.00 14.14
N GLY A 870 8.51 29.91 13.41
CA GLY A 870 8.55 29.99 11.95
C GLY A 870 8.36 28.65 11.25
N ALA A 871 8.04 28.70 9.95
CA ALA A 871 8.13 27.54 9.07
C ALA A 871 9.59 27.11 8.94
N PRO A 872 9.88 25.80 8.75
CA PRO A 872 11.24 25.31 8.54
C PRO A 872 11.78 25.69 7.15
N ASP A 873 11.97 26.98 6.90
CA ASP A 873 12.52 27.52 5.67
C ASP A 873 14.05 27.47 5.71
N ILE A 874 14.62 26.72 4.77
CA ILE A 874 16.08 26.55 4.65
C ILE A 874 16.67 27.35 3.48
N TYR A 875 15.87 28.22 2.85
CA TYR A 875 16.35 29.08 1.77
C TYR A 875 17.47 30.01 2.24
N GLY A 876 18.52 30.12 1.45
CA GLY A 876 19.67 30.95 1.78
C GLY A 876 20.54 30.41 2.92
N GLN A 877 20.28 29.23 3.46
CA GLN A 877 21.22 28.59 4.37
C GLN A 877 22.53 28.30 3.63
N PRO A 878 23.68 28.57 4.26
CA PRO A 878 24.97 28.38 3.60
C PRO A 878 25.12 26.90 3.24
N PRO A 879 25.70 26.60 2.06
CA PRO A 879 26.01 25.23 1.70
C PRO A 879 26.95 24.60 2.73
N PHE A 880 26.74 23.32 3.03
CA PHE A 880 27.67 22.60 3.89
C PHE A 880 29.10 22.57 3.33
N PRO A 881 30.11 22.61 4.22
CA PRO A 881 30.03 22.63 5.69
C PRO A 881 29.85 24.04 6.25
N VAL A 882 28.91 24.22 7.19
CA VAL A 882 28.78 25.45 7.98
C VAL A 882 30.04 25.60 8.82
N PRO A 883 30.66 26.78 8.91
CA PRO A 883 31.78 27.01 9.85
C PRO A 883 31.34 26.67 11.28
N LEU A 884 32.09 25.81 11.97
CA LEU A 884 31.89 25.47 13.38
C LEU A 884 31.96 26.66 14.33
N SER A 885 32.43 27.82 13.85
CA SER A 885 32.54 29.07 14.61
C SER A 885 31.22 29.87 14.69
N SER A 886 30.10 29.33 14.18
CA SER A 886 28.82 29.99 14.41
C SER A 886 28.26 29.53 15.78
N PRO A 887 28.34 30.35 16.83
CA PRO A 887 27.90 29.97 18.17
C PRO A 887 26.39 29.97 18.37
N ASN A 888 25.62 30.26 17.32
CA ASN A 888 24.18 30.26 17.37
C ASN A 888 23.62 29.21 16.41
N PRO A 889 22.54 28.50 16.82
CA PRO A 889 21.74 27.76 15.86
C PRO A 889 21.46 28.67 14.68
N VAL A 890 21.64 28.17 13.46
CA VAL A 890 21.21 28.91 12.28
C VAL A 890 19.69 28.92 12.38
N PRO A 891 19.06 30.05 12.73
CA PRO A 891 17.61 30.07 12.80
C PRO A 891 17.09 29.71 11.41
N CYS A 892 15.95 29.06 11.34
CA CYS A 892 15.20 28.94 10.09
C CYS A 892 14.77 30.37 9.74
N PRO A 893 15.42 31.10 8.80
CA PRO A 893 14.96 32.43 8.49
C PRO A 893 13.67 32.27 7.71
N ALA A 894 12.60 32.86 8.22
CA ALA A 894 11.49 33.22 7.33
C ALA A 894 12.11 34.22 6.31
N PRO A 895 11.99 33.99 4.99
CA PRO A 895 12.46 34.94 4.02
C PRO A 895 11.75 36.26 4.30
N PRO A 896 12.44 37.43 4.24
CA PRO A 896 11.79 38.72 4.40
C PRO A 896 10.68 38.78 3.34
N ILE A 897 9.47 39.10 3.74
CA ILE A 897 8.33 39.29 2.82
C ILE A 897 8.69 40.20 1.64
N ASP A 898 9.62 41.13 1.83
CA ASP A 898 10.15 42.00 0.81
C ASP A 898 11.03 41.27 -0.23
N TYR A 899 11.62 40.14 0.08
CA TYR A 899 12.42 39.33 -0.84
C TYR A 899 11.54 38.67 -1.90
N ILE A 900 10.39 38.21 -1.44
CA ILE A 900 9.37 37.60 -2.33
C ILE A 900 8.78 38.62 -3.31
N ARG A 901 8.67 39.91 -2.90
CA ARG A 901 8.07 40.99 -3.71
C ARG A 901 9.01 41.70 -4.67
N ASN A 902 10.30 41.64 -4.47
CA ASN A 902 11.27 42.45 -5.18
C ASN A 902 12.12 41.69 -6.24
N GLY A 903 11.87 40.41 -6.45
CA GLY A 903 12.46 39.62 -7.54
C GLY A 903 13.99 39.49 -7.45
N HIS A 904 14.54 39.33 -6.27
CA HIS A 904 15.97 39.08 -6.05
C HIS A 904 16.29 37.62 -5.86
#